data_87d7867c180ecf30126d0dbb23e7ad23
#
_entry.id   87d7867c180ecf30126d0dbb23e7ad23
#
_cell.length_a   1.000
_cell.length_b   1.000
_cell.length_c   1.000
_cell.angle_alpha   90.00
_cell.angle_beta   90.00
_cell.angle_gamma   90.00
#
_symmetry.space_group_name_H-M   'P 1'
#
loop_
_entity.id
_entity.type
_entity.pdbx_description
1 polymer ?
#
loop_
_entity_poly.entity_id
_entity_poly.type
_entity_poly.pdbx_seq_one_letter_code
_entity_poly.pdbx_strand_id
1 'polypeptide(L)'
;MTMALLPPGGHYLELCESPVQFEKVSSVNNVFFDEANKQVFAVRSGGATGVVVKGPDDKSCISFRMEDKGEVKCIKFSSGNKILAVQRTPKAVDFINFIPDLPQMEYSQECKTKNANILSFCWISANEIVFITDQGIEFYQVLPDKRSLKLLKNQSINVNWCMYSPETAVLLLSTTVYGNVLQPFYFRGGTMSKMPKFEIELPASPKSGNLCLSDIIMATIYGQLYVLYLKHQPRTPNNPGAEVILYCLSREGQCKKQHILKLNTTGKFALNVVDNLVVVHHQSSQTSMIFDIKLRAEFDGAVVIHPQVLPSLSIHPCKIPRAGPSAVTTQSPVPCELYSSSWTVFQPDIIINASEGYLWCLQIKLQPIVHMLQDKGRLMDFLLQRKDCKMVTLSVCCQMLSTAERGSLPVIATVFDKLNQVYKEYLDAEQNYTLTVESGTSRSSSTPKRPVRTQAVIDQSDMYTHVLSVFTEKKQGLPHKFVSAVLMEYIRSLNQYQITVQHYLYELVIKTLVQHSLFYMLHQFLQYHVLSDSKPLACLLLSLESTYPPAHQLSLDMLKRLSTANDEIVEVLLSKHQVLGALRFVRSVGSHDNISARKFLDAARQTGDAMLFYTTFKFFEQRNQRLRGSSHFTPGEHCEEHITHFKTLFGEQALLTMAL
;
A
#
# COMPACT_ATOMS: atom_id res chain seq x y z
N MET A 1 39.47 1.52 10.32
CA MET A 1 38.15 1.70 9.67
C MET A 1 37.69 3.11 10.01
N THR A 2 37.86 4.03 9.09
CA THR A 2 37.44 5.43 9.22
C THR A 2 35.91 5.45 9.29
N MET A 3 35.35 5.92 10.42
CA MET A 3 33.93 6.29 10.51
C MET A 3 33.67 7.35 9.44
N ALA A 4 32.97 6.97 8.38
CA ALA A 4 32.44 7.94 7.46
C ALA A 4 31.48 8.84 8.26
N LEU A 5 31.78 10.12 8.32
CA LEU A 5 30.91 11.14 8.90
C LEU A 5 29.53 11.01 8.23
N LEU A 6 28.56 10.51 8.98
CA LEU A 6 27.15 10.45 8.53
C LEU A 6 26.69 11.88 8.19
N PRO A 7 26.02 12.07 7.06
CA PRO A 7 25.40 13.35 6.78
C PRO A 7 24.38 13.68 7.90
N PRO A 8 24.18 14.95 8.25
CA PRO A 8 23.24 15.34 9.30
C PRO A 8 21.84 14.79 8.98
N GLY A 9 21.30 13.95 9.86
CA GLY A 9 20.02 13.25 9.70
C GLY A 9 20.09 11.80 9.20
N GLY A 10 21.29 11.17 9.19
CA GLY A 10 21.53 9.86 8.60
C GLY A 10 20.91 8.63 9.30
N HIS A 11 20.11 8.76 10.34
CA HIS A 11 19.43 7.64 10.98
C HIS A 11 18.14 7.28 10.24
N TYR A 12 17.97 6.01 9.92
CA TYR A 12 16.78 5.48 9.23
C TYR A 12 15.75 4.84 10.19
N LEU A 13 16.08 4.69 11.48
CA LEU A 13 15.18 4.25 12.54
C LEU A 13 15.05 5.34 13.60
N GLU A 14 13.83 5.53 14.08
CA GLU A 14 13.54 6.43 15.20
C GLU A 14 12.46 5.86 16.11
N LEU A 15 12.41 6.31 17.35
CA LEU A 15 11.30 6.10 18.26
C LEU A 15 10.24 7.18 18.02
N CYS A 16 8.96 6.84 18.17
CA CYS A 16 7.88 7.80 18.00
C CYS A 16 8.07 9.03 18.93
N GLU A 17 7.76 10.21 18.43
CA GLU A 17 7.93 11.49 19.15
C GLU A 17 7.05 11.58 20.41
N SER A 18 5.92 10.90 20.43
CA SER A 18 4.93 10.91 21.52
C SER A 18 4.82 9.51 22.13
N PRO A 19 5.74 9.13 23.05
CA PRO A 19 5.64 7.86 23.75
C PRO A 19 4.45 7.82 24.70
N VAL A 20 3.87 6.63 24.90
CA VAL A 20 2.89 6.41 25.95
C VAL A 20 3.61 6.40 27.29
N GLN A 21 3.26 7.38 28.16
CA GLN A 21 3.82 7.46 29.51
C GLN A 21 2.95 6.71 30.51
N PHE A 22 3.57 5.87 31.32
CA PHE A 22 2.90 5.12 32.38
C PHE A 22 3.71 5.15 33.68
N GLU A 23 3.11 4.72 34.77
CA GLU A 23 3.80 4.65 36.04
C GLU A 23 4.86 3.55 36.04
N LYS A 24 6.09 3.95 36.30
CA LYS A 24 7.25 3.02 36.31
C LYS A 24 7.11 1.94 37.38
N VAL A 25 7.78 0.82 37.14
CA VAL A 25 7.92 -0.28 38.09
C VAL A 25 8.53 0.22 39.40
N SER A 26 7.97 -0.21 40.53
CA SER A 26 8.44 0.07 41.88
C SER A 26 8.11 -1.11 42.81
N SER A 27 8.48 -1.00 44.09
CA SER A 27 8.13 -2.02 45.10
C SER A 27 6.60 -2.22 45.28
N VAL A 28 5.81 -1.22 44.89
CA VAL A 28 4.35 -1.22 45.03
C VAL A 28 3.60 -1.21 43.70
N ASN A 29 4.29 -1.06 42.57
CA ASN A 29 3.72 -0.98 41.23
C ASN A 29 4.35 -1.97 40.28
N ASN A 30 3.55 -2.89 39.76
CA ASN A 30 3.94 -3.85 38.73
C ASN A 30 3.36 -3.40 37.37
N VAL A 31 4.13 -3.64 36.30
CA VAL A 31 3.73 -3.25 34.94
C VAL A 31 3.58 -4.50 34.09
N PHE A 32 2.45 -4.57 33.38
CA PHE A 32 2.13 -5.66 32.43
C PHE A 32 1.80 -5.08 31.06
N PHE A 33 2.11 -5.82 30.03
CA PHE A 33 1.78 -5.43 28.67
C PHE A 33 0.81 -6.43 28.04
N ASP A 34 -0.28 -5.91 27.47
CA ASP A 34 -1.23 -6.66 26.67
C ASP A 34 -0.94 -6.43 25.19
N GLU A 35 -0.29 -7.40 24.55
CA GLU A 35 0.11 -7.35 23.15
C GLU A 35 -1.09 -7.23 22.19
N ALA A 36 -2.22 -7.85 22.54
CA ALA A 36 -3.40 -7.88 21.69
C ALA A 36 -4.07 -6.51 21.55
N ASN A 37 -4.15 -5.76 22.66
CA ASN A 37 -4.75 -4.43 22.70
C ASN A 37 -3.70 -3.31 22.69
N LYS A 38 -2.40 -3.64 22.70
CA LYS A 38 -1.27 -2.69 22.79
C LYS A 38 -1.41 -1.76 24.01
N GLN A 39 -1.79 -2.33 25.15
CA GLN A 39 -2.07 -1.60 26.39
C GLN A 39 -1.07 -1.96 27.50
N VAL A 40 -0.67 -0.96 28.28
CA VAL A 40 0.15 -1.11 29.47
C VAL A 40 -0.72 -0.98 30.70
N PHE A 41 -0.62 -1.94 31.60
CA PHE A 41 -1.28 -1.96 32.90
C PHE A 41 -0.27 -1.63 33.98
N ALA A 42 -0.46 -0.54 34.70
CA ALA A 42 0.25 -0.23 35.93
C ALA A 42 -0.63 -0.66 37.10
N VAL A 43 -0.22 -1.70 37.82
CA VAL A 43 -1.02 -2.37 38.87
C VAL A 43 -0.36 -2.08 40.21
N ARG A 44 -1.02 -1.26 41.05
CA ARG A 44 -0.53 -0.91 42.39
C ARG A 44 -1.09 -1.85 43.45
N SER A 45 -0.21 -2.40 44.29
CA SER A 45 -0.58 -3.26 45.43
C SER A 45 -1.61 -4.33 45.04
N GLY A 46 -1.31 -5.15 44.02
CA GLY A 46 -2.23 -6.17 43.54
C GLY A 46 -3.54 -5.65 42.91
N GLY A 47 -3.65 -4.32 42.71
CA GLY A 47 -4.85 -3.65 42.19
C GLY A 47 -5.72 -2.97 43.24
N ALA A 48 -5.48 -3.23 44.53
CA ALA A 48 -6.29 -2.67 45.63
C ALA A 48 -6.22 -1.13 45.68
N THR A 49 -5.04 -0.55 45.45
CA THR A 49 -4.86 0.93 45.45
C THR A 49 -5.06 1.55 44.06
N GLY A 50 -5.20 0.74 43.02
CA GLY A 50 -5.56 1.17 41.67
C GLY A 50 -4.84 0.40 40.57
N VAL A 51 -5.51 0.33 39.43
CA VAL A 51 -4.98 -0.13 38.15
C VAL A 51 -5.15 1.00 37.15
N VAL A 52 -4.10 1.37 36.46
CA VAL A 52 -4.12 2.37 35.40
C VAL A 52 -3.72 1.68 34.10
N VAL A 53 -4.57 1.76 33.09
CA VAL A 53 -4.34 1.18 31.76
C VAL A 53 -4.16 2.29 30.77
N LYS A 54 -3.06 2.28 30.02
CA LYS A 54 -2.76 3.25 28.99
C LYS A 54 -2.42 2.57 27.66
N GLY A 55 -2.72 3.25 26.55
CA GLY A 55 -2.50 2.77 25.19
C GLY A 55 -3.78 2.37 24.47
N PRO A 56 -3.73 2.19 23.13
CA PRO A 56 -2.53 2.24 22.28
C PRO A 56 -1.96 3.64 22.04
N ASP A 57 -2.69 4.70 22.40
CA ASP A 57 -2.25 6.09 22.31
C ASP A 57 -2.16 6.72 23.72
N ASP A 58 -1.44 7.85 23.83
CA ASP A 58 -1.23 8.51 25.12
C ASP A 58 -2.51 9.11 25.74
N LYS A 59 -3.56 9.27 24.93
CA LYS A 59 -4.86 9.85 25.34
C LYS A 59 -5.78 8.82 25.96
N SER A 60 -5.61 7.54 25.64
CA SER A 60 -6.44 6.43 26.13
C SER A 60 -6.00 6.04 27.54
N CYS A 61 -6.83 6.33 28.55
CA CYS A 61 -6.57 6.00 29.93
C CYS A 61 -7.82 5.45 30.60
N ILE A 62 -7.70 4.26 31.18
CA ILE A 62 -8.75 3.60 31.97
C ILE A 62 -8.19 3.43 33.39
N SER A 63 -8.97 3.78 34.41
CA SER A 63 -8.58 3.61 35.81
C SER A 63 -9.68 2.90 36.58
N PHE A 64 -9.31 1.91 37.36
CA PHE A 64 -10.23 1.16 38.21
C PHE A 64 -9.50 0.56 39.44
N ARG A 65 -10.24 -0.10 40.33
CA ARG A 65 -9.69 -0.83 41.46
C ARG A 65 -10.15 -2.28 41.40
N MET A 66 -9.34 -3.19 41.96
CA MET A 66 -9.68 -4.60 42.12
C MET A 66 -9.56 -4.98 43.59
N GLU A 67 -10.22 -6.07 43.98
CA GLU A 67 -10.04 -6.67 45.32
C GLU A 67 -8.60 -7.17 45.48
N ASP A 68 -8.05 -7.00 46.69
CA ASP A 68 -6.73 -7.54 47.01
C ASP A 68 -6.84 -9.07 47.25
N LYS A 69 -6.48 -9.82 46.23
CA LYS A 69 -6.41 -11.30 46.23
C LYS A 69 -4.99 -11.82 45.98
N GLY A 70 -4.00 -10.95 46.24
CA GLY A 70 -2.60 -11.29 46.05
C GLY A 70 -1.98 -10.76 44.75
N GLU A 71 -0.76 -11.17 44.48
CA GLU A 71 0.06 -10.69 43.38
C GLU A 71 -0.56 -11.07 42.03
N VAL A 72 -0.68 -10.08 41.13
CA VAL A 72 -1.10 -10.30 39.75
C VAL A 72 0.07 -10.86 38.95
N LYS A 73 -0.16 -11.96 38.23
CA LYS A 73 0.81 -12.61 37.33
C LYS A 73 0.59 -12.24 35.86
N CYS A 74 -0.67 -12.09 35.47
CA CYS A 74 -1.05 -11.70 34.11
C CYS A 74 -2.41 -10.99 34.15
N ILE A 75 -2.55 -9.93 33.37
CA ILE A 75 -3.77 -9.13 33.27
C ILE A 75 -3.95 -8.67 31.82
N LYS A 76 -5.12 -8.91 31.24
CA LYS A 76 -5.42 -8.55 29.85
C LYS A 76 -6.91 -8.27 29.68
N PHE A 77 -7.25 -7.28 28.84
CA PHE A 77 -8.61 -7.04 28.39
C PHE A 77 -9.00 -7.91 27.20
N SER A 78 -10.28 -8.26 27.13
CA SER A 78 -10.88 -8.76 25.89
C SER A 78 -10.90 -7.67 24.83
N SER A 79 -11.07 -8.04 23.55
CA SER A 79 -11.23 -7.06 22.46
C SER A 79 -12.38 -6.09 22.77
N GLY A 80 -12.10 -4.78 22.67
CA GLY A 80 -13.04 -3.71 23.00
C GLY A 80 -13.18 -3.40 24.50
N ASN A 81 -12.26 -3.87 25.35
CA ASN A 81 -12.15 -3.58 26.80
C ASN A 81 -13.41 -3.92 27.61
N LYS A 82 -14.17 -4.95 27.19
CA LYS A 82 -15.45 -5.30 27.82
C LYS A 82 -15.30 -6.23 29.01
N ILE A 83 -14.33 -7.11 28.99
CA ILE A 83 -14.08 -8.11 30.05
C ILE A 83 -12.60 -8.11 30.37
N LEU A 84 -12.28 -7.94 31.64
CA LEU A 84 -10.92 -8.06 32.15
C LEU A 84 -10.68 -9.49 32.64
N ALA A 85 -9.57 -10.09 32.28
CA ALA A 85 -9.08 -11.34 32.85
C ALA A 85 -7.80 -11.11 33.64
N VAL A 86 -7.74 -11.66 34.86
CA VAL A 86 -6.63 -11.51 35.79
C VAL A 86 -6.21 -12.88 36.31
N GLN A 87 -4.95 -13.21 36.16
CA GLN A 87 -4.36 -14.42 36.73
C GLN A 87 -3.54 -14.05 37.96
N ARG A 88 -3.91 -14.57 39.12
CA ARG A 88 -3.17 -14.45 40.40
C ARG A 88 -2.57 -15.78 40.83
N THR A 89 -3.27 -16.87 40.53
CA THR A 89 -2.84 -18.23 40.90
C THR A 89 -2.51 -19.06 39.65
N PRO A 90 -1.77 -20.15 39.79
CA PRO A 90 -1.53 -21.04 38.65
C PRO A 90 -2.75 -21.90 38.30
N LYS A 91 -3.83 -21.87 39.09
CA LYS A 91 -5.00 -22.74 38.93
C LYS A 91 -6.23 -22.07 38.36
N ALA A 92 -6.35 -20.75 38.49
CA ALA A 92 -7.56 -20.02 38.15
C ALA A 92 -7.25 -18.68 37.49
N VAL A 93 -8.22 -18.22 36.69
CA VAL A 93 -8.28 -16.87 36.12
C VAL A 93 -9.57 -16.20 36.60
N ASP A 94 -9.45 -15.00 37.10
CA ASP A 94 -10.53 -14.15 37.58
C ASP A 94 -11.01 -13.22 36.49
N PHE A 95 -12.31 -12.92 36.47
CA PHE A 95 -12.94 -12.09 35.41
C PHE A 95 -13.73 -10.96 36.04
N ILE A 96 -13.64 -9.78 35.43
CA ILE A 96 -14.43 -8.60 35.81
C ILE A 96 -15.08 -8.03 34.54
N ASN A 97 -16.40 -7.82 34.60
CA ASN A 97 -17.16 -7.24 33.49
C ASN A 97 -17.12 -5.72 33.51
N PHE A 98 -16.79 -5.11 32.38
CA PHE A 98 -16.84 -3.66 32.12
C PHE A 98 -17.95 -3.32 31.10
N ILE A 99 -18.94 -4.20 30.95
CA ILE A 99 -20.08 -3.99 30.05
C ILE A 99 -21.08 -3.07 30.77
N PRO A 100 -21.59 -2.01 30.12
CA PRO A 100 -22.67 -1.17 30.69
C PRO A 100 -23.85 -2.03 31.15
N ASP A 101 -24.48 -1.64 32.24
CA ASP A 101 -25.64 -2.31 32.85
C ASP A 101 -25.37 -3.67 33.51
N LEU A 102 -24.14 -4.18 33.47
CA LEU A 102 -23.77 -5.38 34.23
C LEU A 102 -22.98 -5.00 35.50
N PRO A 103 -23.26 -5.64 36.66
CA PRO A 103 -22.48 -5.40 37.88
C PRO A 103 -21.00 -5.77 37.68
N GLN A 104 -20.11 -4.91 38.12
CA GLN A 104 -18.65 -5.16 38.11
C GLN A 104 -18.26 -6.14 39.25
N MET A 105 -18.84 -7.31 39.24
CA MET A 105 -18.51 -8.37 40.21
C MET A 105 -17.50 -9.32 39.60
N GLU A 106 -16.54 -9.70 40.43
CA GLU A 106 -15.50 -10.67 40.08
C GLU A 106 -16.05 -12.11 40.14
N TYR A 107 -15.75 -12.92 39.15
CA TYR A 107 -16.01 -14.37 39.12
C TYR A 107 -14.77 -15.08 38.61
N SER A 108 -14.60 -16.34 39.00
CA SER A 108 -13.38 -17.09 38.75
C SER A 108 -13.68 -18.39 37.98
N GLN A 109 -12.74 -18.79 37.15
CA GLN A 109 -12.74 -20.08 36.46
C GLN A 109 -11.45 -20.83 36.75
N GLU A 110 -11.57 -21.98 37.38
CA GLU A 110 -10.45 -22.91 37.55
C GLU A 110 -10.23 -23.72 36.26
N CYS A 111 -8.97 -24.14 36.03
CA CYS A 111 -8.68 -25.07 34.95
C CYS A 111 -9.35 -26.44 35.24
N LYS A 112 -9.93 -27.07 34.20
CA LYS A 112 -10.65 -28.36 34.32
C LYS A 112 -9.72 -29.55 34.40
N THR A 113 -8.52 -29.43 33.83
CA THR A 113 -7.53 -30.51 33.87
C THR A 113 -6.93 -30.59 35.27
N LYS A 114 -7.16 -31.75 35.92
CA LYS A 114 -6.62 -32.00 37.27
C LYS A 114 -5.10 -31.84 37.29
N ASN A 115 -4.60 -31.19 38.33
CA ASN A 115 -3.18 -30.92 38.56
C ASN A 115 -2.47 -30.03 37.51
N ALA A 116 -3.14 -29.56 36.46
CA ALA A 116 -2.55 -28.65 35.49
C ALA A 116 -2.33 -27.26 36.10
N ASN A 117 -1.29 -26.56 35.63
CA ASN A 117 -0.99 -25.17 35.96
C ASN A 117 -1.14 -24.29 34.72
N ILE A 118 -1.87 -23.20 34.87
CA ILE A 118 -2.04 -22.21 33.82
C ILE A 118 -0.71 -21.47 33.65
N LEU A 119 -0.08 -21.61 32.49
CA LEU A 119 1.14 -20.91 32.10
C LEU A 119 0.82 -19.48 31.62
N SER A 120 -0.25 -19.36 30.85
CA SER A 120 -0.72 -18.07 30.31
C SER A 120 -2.16 -18.21 29.84
N PHE A 121 -2.77 -17.08 29.49
CA PHE A 121 -4.06 -17.06 28.78
C PHE A 121 -4.02 -16.01 27.66
N CYS A 122 -4.85 -16.19 26.63
CA CYS A 122 -5.00 -15.23 25.55
C CYS A 122 -6.48 -15.08 25.14
N TRP A 123 -6.88 -13.88 24.86
CA TRP A 123 -8.17 -13.57 24.28
C TRP A 123 -8.14 -13.81 22.76
N ILE A 124 -9.11 -14.58 22.27
CA ILE A 124 -9.28 -14.87 20.84
C ILE A 124 -10.26 -13.88 20.20
N SER A 125 -11.31 -13.53 20.96
CA SER A 125 -12.32 -12.55 20.56
C SER A 125 -12.86 -11.83 21.79
N ALA A 126 -13.89 -11.00 21.63
CA ALA A 126 -14.51 -10.28 22.75
C ALA A 126 -15.02 -11.22 23.86
N ASN A 127 -15.44 -12.45 23.53
CA ASN A 127 -16.04 -13.41 24.46
C ASN A 127 -15.38 -14.79 24.42
N GLU A 128 -14.24 -14.96 23.78
CA GLU A 128 -13.55 -16.25 23.67
C GLU A 128 -12.14 -16.13 24.24
N ILE A 129 -11.79 -17.02 25.17
CA ILE A 129 -10.51 -17.06 25.85
C ILE A 129 -9.93 -18.47 25.85
N VAL A 130 -8.62 -18.56 25.77
CA VAL A 130 -7.86 -19.80 25.82
C VAL A 130 -6.98 -19.79 27.05
N PHE A 131 -7.07 -20.82 27.90
CA PHE A 131 -6.09 -21.09 28.92
C PHE A 131 -5.05 -22.06 28.38
N ILE A 132 -3.82 -21.71 28.51
CA ILE A 132 -2.66 -22.52 28.13
C ILE A 132 -2.07 -23.05 29.42
N THR A 133 -2.13 -24.39 29.60
CA THR A 133 -1.61 -25.07 30.77
C THR A 133 -0.37 -25.88 30.42
N ASP A 134 0.39 -26.32 31.43
CA ASP A 134 1.51 -27.24 31.26
C ASP A 134 1.08 -28.62 30.68
N GLN A 135 -0.22 -28.96 30.71
CA GLN A 135 -0.77 -30.21 30.21
C GLN A 135 -1.71 -30.06 29.00
N GLY A 136 -1.89 -28.84 28.48
CA GLY A 136 -2.70 -28.63 27.29
C GLY A 136 -3.35 -27.27 27.15
N ILE A 137 -4.42 -27.23 26.35
CA ILE A 137 -5.18 -26.05 26.03
C ILE A 137 -6.62 -26.24 26.42
N GLU A 138 -7.22 -25.29 27.08
CA GLU A 138 -8.64 -25.23 27.38
C GLU A 138 -9.26 -23.99 26.73
N PHE A 139 -10.13 -24.17 25.75
CA PHE A 139 -10.78 -23.09 25.00
C PHE A 139 -12.20 -22.86 25.53
N TYR A 140 -12.47 -21.64 25.96
CA TYR A 140 -13.72 -21.25 26.61
C TYR A 140 -14.42 -20.11 25.88
N GLN A 141 -15.76 -20.15 25.98
CA GLN A 141 -16.64 -19.02 25.71
C GLN A 141 -17.03 -18.41 27.06
N VAL A 142 -16.79 -17.12 27.21
CA VAL A 142 -17.21 -16.34 28.38
C VAL A 142 -18.66 -15.91 28.19
N LEU A 143 -19.48 -16.12 29.22
CA LEU A 143 -20.89 -15.76 29.28
C LEU A 143 -21.07 -14.68 30.38
N PRO A 144 -20.90 -13.39 30.05
CA PRO A 144 -20.87 -12.31 31.04
C PRO A 144 -22.16 -12.24 31.90
N ASP A 145 -23.32 -12.41 31.26
CA ASP A 145 -24.63 -12.37 31.92
C ASP A 145 -24.77 -13.48 32.96
N LYS A 146 -24.20 -14.64 32.70
CA LYS A 146 -24.24 -15.80 33.60
C LYS A 146 -23.07 -15.89 34.56
N ARG A 147 -22.09 -14.99 34.43
CA ARG A 147 -20.83 -14.98 35.18
C ARG A 147 -20.16 -16.36 35.20
N SER A 148 -20.09 -16.99 34.05
CA SER A 148 -19.57 -18.36 33.90
C SER A 148 -18.87 -18.53 32.55
N LEU A 149 -18.03 -19.55 32.46
CA LEU A 149 -17.38 -19.94 31.22
C LEU A 149 -17.92 -21.31 30.76
N LYS A 150 -18.18 -21.40 29.46
CA LYS A 150 -18.55 -22.67 28.80
C LYS A 150 -17.31 -23.21 28.08
N LEU A 151 -16.86 -24.40 28.43
CA LEU A 151 -15.78 -25.07 27.69
C LEU A 151 -16.26 -25.43 26.29
N LEU A 152 -15.56 -24.93 25.29
CA LEU A 152 -15.78 -25.23 23.87
C LEU A 152 -14.96 -26.44 23.44
N LYS A 153 -13.66 -26.46 23.77
CA LYS A 153 -12.75 -27.54 23.41
C LYS A 153 -11.61 -27.67 24.41
N ASN A 154 -11.15 -28.90 24.61
CA ASN A 154 -9.95 -29.22 25.39
C ASN A 154 -9.03 -30.11 24.56
N GLN A 155 -7.71 -29.83 24.63
CA GLN A 155 -6.68 -30.60 23.93
C GLN A 155 -5.51 -30.86 24.85
N SER A 156 -5.24 -32.14 25.15
CA SER A 156 -4.10 -32.55 25.95
C SER A 156 -2.83 -32.57 25.11
N ILE A 157 -1.80 -31.88 25.58
CA ILE A 157 -0.46 -31.81 24.99
C ILE A 157 0.50 -31.19 26.03
N ASN A 158 1.67 -31.75 26.24
CA ASN A 158 2.66 -31.14 27.15
C ASN A 158 3.19 -29.84 26.56
N VAL A 159 3.17 -28.78 27.36
CA VAL A 159 3.57 -27.42 26.93
C VAL A 159 4.69 -26.91 27.81
N ASN A 160 5.79 -26.50 27.19
CA ASN A 160 6.90 -25.84 27.88
C ASN A 160 6.71 -24.32 27.96
N TRP A 161 6.32 -23.74 26.84
CA TRP A 161 5.98 -22.32 26.69
C TRP A 161 5.02 -22.12 25.51
N CYS A 162 4.41 -20.94 25.44
CA CYS A 162 3.48 -20.59 24.39
C CYS A 162 3.72 -19.17 23.87
N MET A 163 3.29 -18.91 22.63
CA MET A 163 3.26 -17.60 22.01
C MET A 163 1.97 -17.46 21.19
N TYR A 164 1.32 -16.31 21.27
CA TYR A 164 0.08 -16.05 20.56
C TYR A 164 0.21 -14.85 19.63
N SER A 165 -0.25 -14.99 18.39
CA SER A 165 -0.35 -13.90 17.41
C SER A 165 -1.80 -13.44 17.31
N PRO A 166 -2.17 -12.29 17.88
CA PRO A 166 -3.54 -11.77 17.83
C PRO A 166 -4.03 -11.48 16.42
N GLU A 167 -3.13 -10.97 15.56
CA GLU A 167 -3.43 -10.60 14.17
C GLU A 167 -3.89 -11.80 13.33
N THR A 168 -3.27 -12.95 13.53
CA THR A 168 -3.56 -14.18 12.76
C THR A 168 -4.41 -15.20 13.50
N ALA A 169 -4.67 -14.96 14.79
CA ALA A 169 -5.34 -15.88 15.71
C ALA A 169 -4.66 -17.27 15.76
N VAL A 170 -3.32 -17.28 15.74
CA VAL A 170 -2.50 -18.49 15.83
C VAL A 170 -1.80 -18.54 17.18
N LEU A 171 -1.97 -19.66 17.88
CA LEU A 171 -1.26 -20.00 19.11
C LEU A 171 -0.19 -21.04 18.78
N LEU A 172 1.05 -20.75 19.14
CA LEU A 172 2.19 -21.66 18.99
C LEU A 172 2.58 -22.21 20.34
N LEU A 173 2.68 -23.53 20.43
CA LEU A 173 3.11 -24.25 21.66
C LEU A 173 4.44 -24.94 21.43
N SER A 174 5.37 -24.77 22.36
CA SER A 174 6.58 -25.57 22.44
C SER A 174 6.29 -26.88 23.17
N THR A 175 6.64 -27.98 22.54
CA THR A 175 6.41 -29.32 23.04
C THR A 175 7.72 -30.13 23.05
N THR A 176 7.71 -31.30 23.63
CA THR A 176 8.90 -32.17 23.82
C THR A 176 9.87 -31.71 24.90
N VAL A 177 10.78 -32.56 25.27
CA VAL A 177 11.77 -32.29 26.33
C VAL A 177 12.72 -31.15 25.94
N TYR A 178 13.13 -31.10 24.67
CA TYR A 178 14.02 -30.05 24.16
C TYR A 178 13.30 -28.77 23.76
N GLY A 179 11.97 -28.79 23.75
CA GLY A 179 11.15 -27.62 23.36
C GLY A 179 11.16 -27.26 21.88
N ASN A 180 11.87 -28.03 21.05
CA ASN A 180 12.12 -27.73 19.64
C ASN A 180 11.03 -28.16 18.66
N VAL A 181 10.07 -28.98 19.10
CA VAL A 181 8.89 -29.33 18.31
C VAL A 181 7.77 -28.35 18.61
N LEU A 182 7.38 -27.58 17.61
CA LEU A 182 6.38 -26.54 17.71
C LEU A 182 5.04 -27.01 17.15
N GLN A 183 3.98 -26.84 17.94
CA GLN A 183 2.62 -27.20 17.56
C GLN A 183 1.74 -25.96 17.48
N PRO A 184 1.39 -25.51 16.27
CA PRO A 184 0.49 -24.38 16.10
C PRO A 184 -0.98 -24.81 16.16
N PHE A 185 -1.83 -23.89 16.68
CA PHE A 185 -3.30 -24.00 16.67
C PHE A 185 -3.87 -22.70 16.10
N TYR A 186 -4.90 -22.83 15.27
CA TYR A 186 -5.62 -21.72 14.68
C TYR A 186 -7.04 -21.65 15.24
N PHE A 187 -7.48 -20.43 15.57
CA PHE A 187 -8.81 -20.17 16.12
C PHE A 187 -9.66 -19.37 15.14
N ARG A 188 -10.92 -19.76 15.00
CA ARG A 188 -11.90 -19.02 14.20
C ARG A 188 -13.32 -19.36 14.64
N GLY A 189 -14.09 -18.33 15.09
CA GLY A 189 -15.52 -18.44 15.33
C GLY A 189 -15.91 -19.65 16.19
N GLY A 190 -15.42 -19.73 17.41
CA GLY A 190 -15.72 -20.83 18.34
C GLY A 190 -15.04 -22.17 18.03
N THR A 191 -14.22 -22.23 16.98
CA THR A 191 -13.51 -23.46 16.60
C THR A 191 -12.01 -23.33 16.81
N MET A 192 -11.39 -24.44 17.21
CA MET A 192 -9.94 -24.58 17.35
C MET A 192 -9.46 -25.69 16.40
N SER A 193 -8.58 -25.35 15.48
CA SER A 193 -8.00 -26.27 14.50
C SER A 193 -6.52 -26.49 14.78
N LYS A 194 -6.10 -27.75 14.80
CA LYS A 194 -4.71 -28.13 14.93
C LYS A 194 -4.01 -28.03 13.59
N MET A 195 -2.91 -27.30 13.51
CA MET A 195 -2.09 -27.18 12.32
C MET A 195 -0.95 -28.23 12.33
N PRO A 196 -0.29 -28.49 11.20
CA PRO A 196 0.86 -29.39 11.15
C PRO A 196 1.97 -28.92 12.09
N LYS A 197 2.48 -29.85 12.91
CA LYS A 197 3.65 -29.60 13.76
C LYS A 197 4.92 -29.53 12.92
N PHE A 198 5.90 -28.79 13.40
CA PHE A 198 7.22 -28.71 12.78
C PHE A 198 8.31 -28.66 13.83
N GLU A 199 9.53 -28.97 13.43
CA GLU A 199 10.69 -29.03 14.30
C GLU A 199 11.70 -27.96 13.90
N ILE A 200 12.30 -27.31 14.92
CA ILE A 200 13.42 -26.38 14.74
C ILE A 200 14.72 -27.14 14.97
N GLU A 201 15.62 -27.06 14.01
CA GLU A 201 16.95 -27.65 14.07
C GLU A 201 17.82 -26.90 15.10
N LEU A 202 18.06 -27.54 16.24
CA LEU A 202 18.97 -27.02 17.23
C LEU A 202 20.44 -27.23 16.81
N PRO A 203 21.38 -26.36 17.26
CA PRO A 203 22.80 -26.56 16.98
C PRO A 203 23.31 -27.89 17.59
N ALA A 204 24.10 -28.62 16.83
CA ALA A 204 24.69 -29.90 17.26
C ALA A 204 25.84 -29.73 18.28
N SER A 205 25.64 -28.95 19.33
CA SER A 205 26.63 -28.74 20.39
C SER A 205 26.23 -29.52 21.64
N PRO A 206 27.18 -30.17 22.39
CA PRO A 206 26.85 -30.85 23.63
C PRO A 206 26.34 -29.94 24.76
N LYS A 207 26.34 -28.64 24.54
CA LYS A 207 25.72 -27.60 25.40
C LYS A 207 24.51 -26.95 24.80
N SER A 208 23.90 -27.55 23.74
CA SER A 208 22.65 -27.01 23.18
C SER A 208 21.53 -27.19 24.22
N GLY A 209 21.17 -26.10 24.88
CA GLY A 209 20.07 -26.03 25.81
C GLY A 209 18.72 -26.24 25.08
N ASN A 210 17.65 -26.28 25.85
CA ASN A 210 16.27 -26.29 25.32
C ASN A 210 16.02 -25.02 24.52
N LEU A 211 15.13 -25.11 23.53
CA LEU A 211 14.66 -23.94 22.78
C LEU A 211 13.90 -23.01 23.75
N CYS A 212 14.40 -21.81 23.91
CA CYS A 212 13.82 -20.81 24.80
C CYS A 212 12.80 -19.94 24.08
N LEU A 213 11.80 -19.45 24.81
CA LEU A 213 10.83 -18.48 24.30
C LEU A 213 11.52 -17.20 23.78
N SER A 214 12.63 -16.78 24.41
CA SER A 214 13.42 -15.60 24.00
C SER A 214 14.01 -15.69 22.60
N ASP A 215 14.17 -16.90 22.07
CA ASP A 215 14.81 -17.13 20.78
C ASP A 215 13.81 -17.24 19.63
N ILE A 216 12.52 -17.22 19.96
CA ILE A 216 11.42 -17.37 19.00
C ILE A 216 10.57 -16.12 18.98
N ILE A 217 10.15 -15.73 17.77
CA ILE A 217 9.25 -14.62 17.54
C ILE A 217 8.25 -15.03 16.47
N MET A 218 6.99 -14.65 16.64
CA MET A 218 5.98 -14.73 15.57
C MET A 218 5.69 -13.34 15.04
N ALA A 219 5.74 -13.18 13.72
CA ALA A 219 5.41 -11.91 13.07
C ALA A 219 4.81 -12.13 11.68
N THR A 220 3.91 -11.24 11.31
CA THR A 220 3.37 -11.16 9.96
C THR A 220 4.26 -10.27 9.10
N ILE A 221 4.79 -10.82 8.02
CA ILE A 221 5.64 -10.11 7.06
C ILE A 221 5.03 -10.29 5.68
N TYR A 222 4.70 -9.19 4.99
CA TYR A 222 3.98 -9.20 3.70
C TYR A 222 2.71 -10.05 3.69
N GLY A 223 1.94 -9.97 4.78
CA GLY A 223 0.67 -10.69 4.94
C GLY A 223 0.80 -12.19 5.21
N GLN A 224 2.02 -12.71 5.34
CA GLN A 224 2.30 -14.10 5.67
C GLN A 224 2.86 -14.21 7.08
N LEU A 225 2.35 -15.19 7.86
CA LEU A 225 2.85 -15.44 9.21
C LEU A 225 4.16 -16.24 9.14
N TYR A 226 5.17 -15.73 9.85
CA TYR A 226 6.47 -16.39 10.03
C TYR A 226 6.74 -16.65 11.50
N VAL A 227 7.44 -17.75 11.75
CA VAL A 227 8.15 -18.02 13.00
C VAL A 227 9.63 -17.72 12.76
N LEU A 228 10.16 -16.74 13.47
CA LEU A 228 11.56 -16.31 13.39
C LEU A 228 12.32 -16.96 14.53
N TYR A 229 13.33 -17.73 14.18
CA TYR A 229 14.23 -18.37 15.14
C TYR A 229 15.59 -17.68 15.15
N LEU A 230 15.95 -17.08 16.26
CA LEU A 230 17.27 -16.49 16.49
C LEU A 230 18.27 -17.59 16.88
N LYS A 231 19.05 -18.02 15.90
CA LYS A 231 20.07 -19.06 16.09
C LYS A 231 21.38 -18.43 16.52
N HIS A 232 21.73 -18.58 17.80
CA HIS A 232 23.01 -18.16 18.34
C HIS A 232 24.10 -19.12 17.90
N GLN A 233 25.15 -18.58 17.28
CA GLN A 233 26.32 -19.34 16.86
C GLN A 233 27.61 -18.55 17.19
N PRO A 234 28.70 -19.21 17.63
CA PRO A 234 29.97 -18.56 17.79
C PRO A 234 30.54 -18.15 16.42
N ARG A 235 31.21 -17.03 16.37
CA ARG A 235 31.90 -16.59 15.17
C ARG A 235 33.17 -17.39 14.99
N THR A 236 33.31 -18.12 13.89
CA THR A 236 34.47 -18.88 13.48
C THR A 236 34.84 -18.54 12.03
N PRO A 237 36.05 -18.92 11.52
CA PRO A 237 36.40 -18.67 10.12
C PRO A 237 35.37 -19.20 9.11
N ASN A 238 34.68 -20.29 9.45
CA ASN A 238 33.67 -20.93 8.61
C ASN A 238 32.23 -20.56 8.99
N ASN A 239 32.03 -19.77 10.04
CA ASN A 239 30.70 -19.37 10.51
C ASN A 239 30.68 -17.88 10.84
N PRO A 240 29.90 -17.07 10.13
CA PRO A 240 29.90 -15.61 10.28
C PRO A 240 29.28 -15.11 11.59
N GLY A 241 28.61 -15.96 12.38
CA GLY A 241 27.96 -15.58 13.63
C GLY A 241 26.49 -15.96 13.68
N ALA A 242 25.70 -15.21 14.45
CA ALA A 242 24.25 -15.47 14.62
C ALA A 242 23.47 -15.29 13.33
N GLU A 243 22.36 -16.02 13.23
CA GLU A 243 21.42 -16.00 12.10
C GLU A 243 19.99 -15.93 12.61
N VAL A 244 19.09 -15.32 11.83
CA VAL A 244 17.64 -15.42 12.04
C VAL A 244 17.05 -16.27 10.92
N ILE A 245 16.43 -17.37 11.31
CA ILE A 245 15.82 -18.33 10.38
C ILE A 245 14.30 -18.11 10.38
N LEU A 246 13.72 -17.92 9.21
CA LEU A 246 12.28 -17.69 9.04
C LEU A 246 11.61 -18.96 8.54
N TYR A 247 10.65 -19.44 9.32
CA TYR A 247 9.77 -20.55 8.99
C TYR A 247 8.40 -20.01 8.58
N CYS A 248 8.00 -20.23 7.34
CA CYS A 248 6.68 -19.82 6.84
C CYS A 248 5.60 -20.73 7.40
N LEU A 249 4.66 -20.17 8.13
CA LEU A 249 3.55 -20.91 8.72
C LEU A 249 2.28 -20.73 7.87
N SER A 250 2.00 -21.72 7.02
CA SER A 250 0.79 -21.76 6.19
C SER A 250 -0.35 -22.50 6.92
N ARG A 251 -1.60 -22.06 6.68
CA ARG A 251 -2.79 -22.73 7.26
C ARG A 251 -3.01 -24.14 6.72
N GLU A 252 -2.70 -24.38 5.44
CA GLU A 252 -3.02 -25.62 4.73
C GLU A 252 -1.80 -26.47 4.37
N GLY A 253 -0.59 -25.97 4.66
CA GLY A 253 0.66 -26.63 4.29
C GLY A 253 1.58 -26.93 5.46
N GLN A 254 2.59 -27.73 5.20
CA GLN A 254 3.68 -27.91 6.17
C GLN A 254 4.47 -26.61 6.34
N CYS A 255 4.88 -26.31 7.56
CA CYS A 255 5.78 -25.22 7.86
C CYS A 255 7.14 -25.47 7.18
N LYS A 256 7.62 -24.48 6.41
CA LYS A 256 8.87 -24.59 5.64
C LYS A 256 9.84 -23.49 6.04
N LYS A 257 11.09 -23.86 6.21
CA LYS A 257 12.22 -22.92 6.29
C LYS A 257 12.37 -22.24 4.92
N GLN A 258 12.22 -20.92 4.88
CA GLN A 258 12.23 -20.16 3.60
C GLN A 258 13.38 -19.16 3.53
N HIS A 259 13.67 -18.45 4.62
CA HIS A 259 14.64 -17.38 4.60
C HIS A 259 15.63 -17.49 5.76
N ILE A 260 16.86 -17.04 5.52
CA ILE A 260 17.91 -16.88 6.53
C ILE A 260 18.44 -15.45 6.44
N LEU A 261 18.47 -14.76 7.58
CA LEU A 261 19.05 -13.43 7.72
C LEU A 261 20.42 -13.59 8.37
N LYS A 262 21.50 -13.21 7.68
CA LYS A 262 22.87 -13.28 8.20
C LYS A 262 23.20 -12.04 9.02
N LEU A 263 23.38 -12.19 10.32
CA LEU A 263 23.71 -11.07 11.20
C LEU A 263 25.21 -10.73 11.20
N ASN A 264 26.07 -11.70 10.87
CA ASN A 264 27.54 -11.55 10.80
C ASN A 264 28.18 -11.06 12.12
N THR A 265 27.50 -11.22 13.24
CA THR A 265 27.95 -10.80 14.55
C THR A 265 27.39 -11.72 15.64
N THR A 266 27.88 -11.57 16.87
CA THR A 266 27.46 -12.36 18.03
C THR A 266 27.10 -11.41 19.17
N GLY A 267 26.17 -11.80 20.04
CA GLY A 267 25.80 -11.00 21.20
C GLY A 267 24.33 -11.18 21.58
N LYS A 268 23.79 -10.19 22.29
CA LYS A 268 22.37 -10.13 22.62
C LYS A 268 21.62 -9.36 21.55
N PHE A 269 20.55 -9.95 21.07
CA PHE A 269 19.70 -9.38 20.03
C PHE A 269 18.26 -9.27 20.50
N ALA A 270 17.56 -8.30 19.94
CA ALA A 270 16.10 -8.18 20.00
C ALA A 270 15.58 -7.88 18.60
N LEU A 271 14.37 -8.32 18.29
CA LEU A 271 13.79 -8.19 16.96
C LEU A 271 12.46 -7.46 17.01
N ASN A 272 12.28 -6.53 16.06
CA ASN A 272 10.97 -5.94 15.69
C ASN A 272 10.67 -6.18 14.22
N VAL A 273 9.41 -6.02 13.84
CA VAL A 273 8.97 -5.97 12.44
C VAL A 273 8.31 -4.64 12.18
N VAL A 274 8.96 -3.79 11.39
CA VAL A 274 8.48 -2.46 11.07
C VAL A 274 8.24 -2.37 9.56
N ASP A 275 7.00 -2.11 9.15
CA ASP A 275 6.61 -2.02 7.74
C ASP A 275 7.17 -3.18 6.87
N ASN A 276 6.96 -4.42 7.32
CA ASN A 276 7.45 -5.66 6.72
C ASN A 276 8.99 -5.85 6.72
N LEU A 277 9.74 -4.95 7.33
CA LEU A 277 11.18 -5.12 7.54
C LEU A 277 11.43 -5.82 8.86
N VAL A 278 12.36 -6.78 8.86
CA VAL A 278 12.88 -7.35 10.10
C VAL A 278 14.00 -6.45 10.59
N VAL A 279 13.80 -5.86 11.75
CA VAL A 279 14.78 -5.01 12.44
C VAL A 279 15.43 -5.82 13.55
N VAL A 280 16.72 -5.97 13.49
CA VAL A 280 17.51 -6.69 14.51
C VAL A 280 18.36 -5.70 15.29
N HIS A 281 18.03 -5.51 16.55
CA HIS A 281 18.76 -4.66 17.48
C HIS A 281 19.90 -5.44 18.09
N HIS A 282 21.11 -4.91 18.06
CA HIS A 282 22.28 -5.49 18.69
C HIS A 282 22.71 -4.62 19.87
N GLN A 283 22.54 -5.15 21.09
CA GLN A 283 22.74 -4.39 22.32
C GLN A 283 24.19 -3.93 22.50
N SER A 284 25.16 -4.82 22.24
CA SER A 284 26.59 -4.54 22.53
C SER A 284 27.16 -3.42 21.65
N SER A 285 26.75 -3.31 20.39
CA SER A 285 27.18 -2.24 19.48
C SER A 285 26.26 -1.02 19.49
N GLN A 286 25.10 -1.10 20.15
CA GLN A 286 24.06 -0.09 20.14
C GLN A 286 23.64 0.30 18.71
N THR A 287 23.48 -0.70 17.84
CA THR A 287 23.09 -0.53 16.44
C THR A 287 21.95 -1.47 16.06
N SER A 288 21.26 -1.13 15.00
CA SER A 288 20.20 -1.94 14.42
C SER A 288 20.50 -2.27 12.96
N MET A 289 20.17 -3.49 12.57
CA MET A 289 20.24 -3.99 11.19
C MET A 289 18.84 -4.11 10.64
N ILE A 290 18.64 -3.80 9.36
CA ILE A 290 17.36 -4.01 8.67
C ILE A 290 17.51 -5.04 7.56
N PHE A 291 16.50 -5.92 7.46
CA PHE A 291 16.40 -6.96 6.44
C PHE A 291 15.04 -6.89 5.75
N ASP A 292 15.06 -7.12 4.44
CA ASP A 292 13.84 -7.21 3.62
C ASP A 292 13.86 -8.52 2.84
N ILE A 293 12.89 -9.40 3.11
CA ILE A 293 12.79 -10.73 2.47
C ILE A 293 12.29 -10.70 1.03
N LYS A 294 11.82 -9.55 0.56
CA LYS A 294 11.40 -9.36 -0.84
C LYS A 294 12.50 -8.83 -1.74
N LEU A 295 13.56 -8.29 -1.19
CA LEU A 295 14.70 -7.84 -1.98
C LEU A 295 15.49 -9.04 -2.52
N ARG A 296 16.12 -8.82 -3.68
CA ARG A 296 16.96 -9.82 -4.34
C ARG A 296 18.09 -10.27 -3.43
N ALA A 297 18.24 -11.58 -3.26
CA ALA A 297 19.15 -12.23 -2.34
C ALA A 297 19.73 -13.51 -2.95
N GLU A 298 20.66 -14.14 -2.23
CA GLU A 298 21.31 -15.39 -2.65
C GLU A 298 20.35 -16.56 -2.43
N PHE A 299 20.27 -17.46 -3.42
CA PHE A 299 19.44 -18.66 -3.34
C PHE A 299 20.35 -19.88 -3.14
N ASP A 300 20.14 -20.62 -2.07
CA ASP A 300 20.85 -21.87 -1.76
C ASP A 300 19.84 -23.03 -1.80
N GLY A 301 19.58 -23.51 -2.99
CA GLY A 301 18.79 -24.70 -3.30
C GLY A 301 17.34 -24.73 -2.81
N ALA A 302 17.10 -24.43 -1.55
CA ALA A 302 15.76 -24.45 -0.94
C ALA A 302 15.46 -23.20 -0.09
N VAL A 303 16.46 -22.40 0.25
CA VAL A 303 16.35 -21.29 1.18
C VAL A 303 16.99 -20.03 0.60
N VAL A 304 16.34 -18.88 0.84
CA VAL A 304 16.86 -17.58 0.40
C VAL A 304 17.66 -16.95 1.54
N ILE A 305 18.91 -16.57 1.25
CA ILE A 305 19.83 -15.98 2.23
C ILE A 305 19.89 -14.48 1.99
N HIS A 306 19.52 -13.70 3.00
CA HIS A 306 19.45 -12.24 2.93
C HIS A 306 20.60 -11.59 3.70
N PRO A 307 21.40 -10.73 3.05
CA PRO A 307 22.26 -9.79 3.74
C PRO A 307 21.44 -8.61 4.29
N GLN A 308 22.01 -7.85 5.19
CA GLN A 308 21.40 -6.58 5.62
C GLN A 308 21.22 -5.62 4.42
N VAL A 309 20.12 -4.85 4.45
CA VAL A 309 19.78 -3.91 3.35
C VAL A 309 20.73 -2.72 3.33
N LEU A 310 21.06 -2.20 4.50
CA LEU A 310 21.89 -1.02 4.74
C LEU A 310 22.92 -1.29 5.84
N PRO A 311 24.00 -0.51 5.93
CA PRO A 311 24.91 -0.56 7.06
C PRO A 311 24.18 -0.38 8.39
N SER A 312 24.59 -1.12 9.42
CA SER A 312 24.01 -1.03 10.77
C SER A 312 24.21 0.36 11.35
N LEU A 313 23.15 0.99 11.82
CA LEU A 313 23.16 2.30 12.46
C LEU A 313 22.39 2.27 13.78
N SER A 314 22.70 3.21 14.68
CA SER A 314 21.90 3.43 15.88
C SER A 314 20.51 3.99 15.52
N ILE A 315 19.55 3.76 16.42
CA ILE A 315 18.28 4.50 16.41
C ILE A 315 18.59 5.99 16.60
N HIS A 316 17.77 6.86 15.98
CA HIS A 316 17.95 8.31 16.12
C HIS A 316 17.86 8.72 17.61
N PRO A 317 18.84 9.47 18.13
CA PRO A 317 18.81 9.94 19.51
C PRO A 317 17.54 10.77 19.78
N CYS A 318 16.76 10.36 20.77
CA CYS A 318 15.55 11.08 21.18
C CYS A 318 15.69 11.68 22.58
N LYS A 319 14.87 12.68 22.86
CA LYS A 319 14.79 13.34 24.16
C LYS A 319 13.42 13.09 24.78
N ILE A 320 13.39 12.72 26.04
CA ILE A 320 12.17 12.41 26.77
C ILE A 320 11.73 13.65 27.55
N PRO A 321 10.48 14.11 27.41
CA PRO A 321 9.94 15.17 28.28
C PRO A 321 9.80 14.62 29.70
N ARG A 322 10.38 15.30 30.69
CA ARG A 322 10.25 14.93 32.09
C ARG A 322 8.99 15.54 32.66
N ALA A 323 8.02 14.74 33.05
CA ALA A 323 6.88 15.20 33.82
C ALA A 323 7.35 15.50 35.26
N GLY A 324 7.44 16.79 35.60
CA GLY A 324 7.68 17.20 36.98
C GLY A 324 6.40 17.09 37.82
N PRO A 325 6.48 16.89 39.15
CA PRO A 325 5.32 16.76 40.03
C PRO A 325 4.52 18.07 40.22
N SER A 326 4.93 19.19 39.63
CA SER A 326 4.24 20.47 39.65
C SER A 326 4.35 21.17 38.29
N ALA A 327 3.22 21.70 37.83
CA ALA A 327 3.01 22.32 36.52
C ALA A 327 3.80 23.60 36.22
N VAL A 328 4.82 23.94 37.00
CA VAL A 328 5.49 25.27 36.97
C VAL A 328 6.96 25.20 36.54
N THR A 329 7.59 24.05 36.49
CA THR A 329 8.99 23.95 36.06
C THR A 329 9.11 22.96 34.90
N THR A 330 9.17 23.48 33.68
CA THR A 330 9.65 22.78 32.48
C THR A 330 11.12 22.41 32.70
N GLN A 331 11.37 21.22 33.24
CA GLN A 331 12.74 20.67 33.29
C GLN A 331 13.22 20.37 31.88
N SER A 332 14.49 20.65 31.59
CA SER A 332 15.10 20.35 30.30
C SER A 332 14.91 18.87 29.92
N PRO A 333 14.54 18.56 28.68
CA PRO A 333 14.34 17.19 28.22
C PRO A 333 15.64 16.38 28.37
N VAL A 334 15.51 15.16 28.91
CA VAL A 334 16.65 14.26 29.17
C VAL A 334 16.86 13.35 27.95
N PRO A 335 18.12 13.09 27.52
CA PRO A 335 18.38 12.12 26.46
C PRO A 335 17.91 10.72 26.88
N CYS A 336 17.24 10.00 25.97
CA CYS A 336 16.86 8.61 26.17
C CYS A 336 18.09 7.71 26.09
N GLU A 337 18.24 6.77 27.03
CA GLU A 337 19.25 5.72 26.93
C GLU A 337 18.82 4.66 25.91
N LEU A 338 19.39 4.72 24.71
CA LEU A 338 19.08 3.77 23.64
C LEU A 338 19.72 2.41 23.93
N TYR A 339 19.03 1.32 23.52
CA TYR A 339 19.48 -0.07 23.71
C TYR A 339 19.73 -0.45 25.17
N SER A 340 18.98 0.18 26.08
CA SER A 340 19.09 -0.14 27.51
C SER A 340 18.79 -1.61 27.78
N SER A 341 19.45 -2.17 28.78
CA SER A 341 19.19 -3.55 29.23
C SER A 341 17.80 -3.74 29.83
N SER A 342 17.13 -2.65 30.19
CA SER A 342 15.75 -2.63 30.69
C SER A 342 14.70 -2.61 29.58
N TRP A 343 15.11 -2.51 28.31
CA TRP A 343 14.18 -2.55 27.20
C TRP A 343 13.61 -3.95 27.01
N THR A 344 12.28 -4.02 26.92
CA THR A 344 11.55 -5.21 26.48
C THR A 344 10.89 -4.90 25.14
N VAL A 345 11.16 -5.78 24.16
CA VAL A 345 10.71 -5.61 22.79
C VAL A 345 9.52 -6.53 22.53
N PHE A 346 8.45 -5.98 21.95
CA PHE A 346 7.23 -6.69 21.57
C PHE A 346 6.91 -6.48 20.09
N GLN A 347 6.24 -7.46 19.51
CA GLN A 347 5.84 -7.40 18.13
C GLN A 347 4.59 -6.52 17.92
N PRO A 348 4.46 -5.83 16.77
CA PRO A 348 5.47 -5.79 15.71
C PRO A 348 6.60 -4.77 15.95
N ASP A 349 6.31 -3.62 16.56
CA ASP A 349 7.13 -2.41 16.54
C ASP A 349 7.27 -1.72 17.92
N ILE A 350 6.99 -2.46 18.99
CA ILE A 350 6.88 -1.87 20.33
C ILE A 350 8.15 -2.11 21.14
N ILE A 351 8.60 -1.05 21.81
CA ILE A 351 9.70 -1.06 22.78
C ILE A 351 9.19 -0.47 24.09
N ILE A 352 9.33 -1.20 25.19
CA ILE A 352 8.91 -0.77 26.53
C ILE A 352 10.13 -0.67 27.45
N ASN A 353 10.22 0.44 28.15
CA ASN A 353 11.12 0.61 29.30
C ASN A 353 10.30 0.77 30.58
N ALA A 354 10.05 -0.32 31.27
CA ALA A 354 9.24 -0.36 32.48
C ALA A 354 9.90 0.36 33.66
N SER A 355 11.24 0.47 33.69
CA SER A 355 11.98 1.17 34.75
C SER A 355 11.88 2.69 34.64
N GLU A 356 11.64 3.20 33.43
CA GLU A 356 11.44 4.62 33.19
C GLU A 356 9.97 5.00 32.96
N GLY A 357 9.12 4.03 32.62
CA GLY A 357 7.69 4.20 32.40
C GLY A 357 7.31 4.72 31.02
N TYR A 358 7.97 4.24 29.98
CA TYR A 358 7.74 4.63 28.59
C TYR A 358 7.50 3.45 27.68
N LEU A 359 6.55 3.61 26.75
CA LEU A 359 6.33 2.74 25.61
C LEU A 359 6.47 3.55 24.32
N TRP A 360 7.32 3.08 23.42
CA TRP A 360 7.54 3.65 22.10
C TRP A 360 7.10 2.69 21.01
N CYS A 361 6.68 3.28 19.87
CA CYS A 361 6.62 2.58 18.59
C CYS A 361 7.89 2.90 17.80
N LEU A 362 8.53 1.87 17.26
CA LEU A 362 9.68 2.01 16.37
C LEU A 362 9.18 2.37 14.96
N GLN A 363 9.79 3.37 14.34
CA GLN A 363 9.42 3.87 13.02
C GLN A 363 10.61 3.88 12.07
N ILE A 364 10.33 3.77 10.76
CA ILE A 364 11.33 3.89 9.71
C ILE A 364 11.21 5.25 9.02
N LYS A 365 12.35 5.91 8.80
CA LYS A 365 12.48 7.13 7.98
C LYS A 365 13.04 6.77 6.62
N LEU A 366 12.28 7.03 5.58
CA LEU A 366 12.67 6.66 4.21
C LEU A 366 13.66 7.66 3.59
N GLN A 367 13.63 8.92 3.98
CA GLN A 367 14.51 9.96 3.40
C GLN A 367 16.02 9.67 3.56
N PRO A 368 16.54 9.27 4.73
CA PRO A 368 17.95 8.89 4.84
C PRO A 368 18.33 7.71 3.94
N ILE A 369 17.40 6.77 3.74
CA ILE A 369 17.63 5.56 2.93
C ILE A 369 17.84 5.91 1.46
N VAL A 370 17.15 6.94 0.94
CA VAL A 370 17.31 7.43 -0.44
C VAL A 370 18.75 7.81 -0.75
N HIS A 371 19.46 8.38 0.22
CA HIS A 371 20.85 8.79 0.07
C HIS A 371 21.85 7.65 0.29
N MET A 372 21.45 6.60 1.03
CA MET A 372 22.31 5.45 1.32
C MET A 372 22.29 4.40 0.22
N LEU A 373 21.15 4.20 -0.45
CA LEU A 373 20.99 3.28 -1.57
C LEU A 373 21.28 4.01 -2.89
N GLN A 374 22.49 3.86 -3.40
CA GLN A 374 22.92 4.54 -4.64
C GLN A 374 22.29 3.92 -5.88
N ASP A 375 22.09 2.60 -5.90
CA ASP A 375 21.40 1.90 -6.99
C ASP A 375 19.90 2.27 -6.97
N LYS A 376 19.48 3.08 -7.94
CA LYS A 376 18.10 3.57 -8.05
C LYS A 376 17.10 2.43 -8.33
N GLY A 377 17.50 1.39 -9.05
CA GLY A 377 16.66 0.21 -9.28
C GLY A 377 16.36 -0.53 -7.98
N ARG A 378 17.40 -0.82 -7.18
CA ARG A 378 17.26 -1.45 -5.86
C ARG A 378 16.52 -0.55 -4.87
N LEU A 379 16.74 0.77 -4.94
CA LEU A 379 16.00 1.75 -4.14
C LEU A 379 14.50 1.69 -4.43
N MET A 380 14.10 1.60 -5.71
CA MET A 380 12.68 1.47 -6.09
C MET A 380 12.09 0.14 -5.58
N ASP A 381 12.80 -0.97 -5.73
CA ASP A 381 12.35 -2.27 -5.18
C ASP A 381 12.10 -2.19 -3.67
N PHE A 382 12.95 -1.46 -2.95
CA PHE A 382 12.79 -1.25 -1.51
C PHE A 382 11.61 -0.31 -1.21
N LEU A 383 11.57 0.89 -1.82
CA LEU A 383 10.57 1.91 -1.52
C LEU A 383 9.16 1.44 -1.82
N LEU A 384 8.90 0.83 -2.98
CA LEU A 384 7.57 0.41 -3.40
C LEU A 384 6.91 -0.63 -2.46
N GLN A 385 7.69 -1.27 -1.60
CA GLN A 385 7.20 -2.20 -0.57
C GLN A 385 6.82 -1.49 0.75
N ARG A 386 7.03 -0.16 0.88
CA ARG A 386 6.78 0.61 2.12
C ARG A 386 5.43 1.31 2.05
N LYS A 387 4.75 1.46 3.20
CA LYS A 387 3.40 2.05 3.26
C LYS A 387 3.37 3.51 2.81
N ASP A 388 4.28 4.34 3.31
CA ASP A 388 4.25 5.80 3.13
C ASP A 388 5.31 6.28 2.14
N CYS A 389 5.65 5.47 1.15
CA CYS A 389 6.75 5.78 0.23
C CYS A 389 6.33 6.67 -0.96
N LYS A 390 5.04 6.91 -1.20
CA LYS A 390 4.55 7.55 -2.44
C LYS A 390 5.25 8.88 -2.71
N MET A 391 5.22 9.80 -1.75
CA MET A 391 5.85 11.13 -1.92
C MET A 391 7.38 11.04 -1.99
N VAL A 392 7.99 10.12 -1.25
CA VAL A 392 9.44 9.90 -1.30
C VAL A 392 9.85 9.37 -2.67
N THR A 393 9.12 8.41 -3.22
CA THR A 393 9.39 7.83 -4.55
C THR A 393 9.25 8.89 -5.66
N LEU A 394 8.18 9.70 -5.61
CA LEU A 394 7.99 10.80 -6.55
C LEU A 394 9.12 11.85 -6.44
N SER A 395 9.57 12.15 -5.21
CA SER A 395 10.72 13.04 -5.00
C SER A 395 12.01 12.47 -5.61
N VAL A 396 12.26 11.16 -5.46
CA VAL A 396 13.41 10.49 -6.11
C VAL A 396 13.32 10.59 -7.63
N CYS A 397 12.13 10.40 -8.22
CA CYS A 397 11.94 10.60 -9.66
C CYS A 397 12.27 12.03 -10.09
N CYS A 398 11.82 13.04 -9.34
CA CYS A 398 12.15 14.44 -9.60
C CYS A 398 13.67 14.73 -9.49
N GLN A 399 14.34 14.16 -8.49
CA GLN A 399 15.80 14.31 -8.32
C GLN A 399 16.57 13.73 -9.50
N MET A 400 16.17 12.53 -9.98
CA MET A 400 16.81 11.89 -11.14
C MET A 400 16.65 12.68 -12.45
N LEU A 401 15.60 13.49 -12.56
CA LEU A 401 15.34 14.36 -13.71
C LEU A 401 15.92 15.77 -13.55
N SER A 402 16.47 16.11 -12.38
CA SER A 402 17.06 17.41 -12.12
C SER A 402 18.42 17.58 -12.79
N THR A 403 18.87 18.83 -12.95
CA THR A 403 20.22 19.15 -13.49
C THR A 403 21.35 18.72 -12.56
N ALA A 404 21.10 18.70 -11.24
CA ALA A 404 22.09 18.40 -10.22
C ALA A 404 22.43 16.90 -10.12
N GLU A 405 21.40 16.04 -10.25
CA GLU A 405 21.54 14.58 -10.09
C GLU A 405 21.04 13.81 -11.31
N ARG A 406 21.29 14.35 -12.49
CA ARG A 406 20.78 13.81 -13.75
C ARG A 406 21.09 12.33 -13.92
N GLY A 407 20.05 11.49 -13.86
CA GLY A 407 20.14 10.06 -14.15
C GLY A 407 20.43 9.78 -15.63
N SER A 408 21.13 8.69 -15.91
CA SER A 408 21.24 8.21 -17.28
C SER A 408 19.88 7.64 -17.75
N LEU A 409 19.60 7.74 -19.04
CA LEU A 409 18.32 7.27 -19.59
C LEU A 409 18.02 5.78 -19.27
N PRO A 410 18.98 4.84 -19.31
CA PRO A 410 18.74 3.45 -18.90
C PRO A 410 18.33 3.29 -17.43
N VAL A 411 18.87 4.11 -16.53
CA VAL A 411 18.47 4.08 -15.11
C VAL A 411 17.06 4.61 -14.93
N ILE A 412 16.73 5.71 -15.64
CA ILE A 412 15.37 6.27 -15.65
C ILE A 412 14.37 5.25 -16.22
N ALA A 413 14.72 4.57 -17.31
CA ALA A 413 13.94 3.48 -17.90
C ALA A 413 13.66 2.37 -16.89
N THR A 414 14.69 1.91 -16.19
CA THR A 414 14.55 0.86 -15.15
C THR A 414 13.61 1.29 -14.03
N VAL A 415 13.67 2.56 -13.61
CA VAL A 415 12.78 3.10 -12.58
C VAL A 415 11.33 3.14 -13.08
N PHE A 416 11.10 3.67 -14.29
CA PHE A 416 9.75 3.71 -14.88
C PHE A 416 9.17 2.31 -15.07
N ASP A 417 9.97 1.35 -15.51
CA ASP A 417 9.54 -0.03 -15.66
C ASP A 417 9.09 -0.65 -14.32
N LYS A 418 9.83 -0.40 -13.23
CA LYS A 418 9.44 -0.88 -11.89
C LYS A 418 8.14 -0.24 -11.39
N LEU A 419 7.98 1.07 -11.58
CA LEU A 419 6.75 1.78 -11.22
C LEU A 419 5.55 1.23 -11.99
N ASN A 420 5.68 1.08 -13.31
CA ASN A 420 4.61 0.62 -14.18
C ASN A 420 4.31 -0.87 -14.02
N GLN A 421 5.30 -1.69 -13.64
CA GLN A 421 5.07 -3.08 -13.27
C GLN A 421 4.12 -3.17 -12.06
N VAL A 422 4.41 -2.46 -10.97
CA VAL A 422 3.56 -2.44 -9.77
C VAL A 422 2.18 -1.86 -10.08
N TYR A 423 2.12 -0.83 -10.92
CA TYR A 423 0.85 -0.24 -11.36
C TYR A 423 0.02 -1.24 -12.19
N LYS A 424 0.64 -2.01 -13.07
CA LYS A 424 -0.04 -3.08 -13.83
C LYS A 424 -0.57 -4.19 -12.94
N GLU A 425 0.25 -4.68 -12.02
CA GLU A 425 -0.16 -5.70 -11.04
C GLU A 425 -1.39 -5.23 -10.23
N TYR A 426 -1.43 -3.94 -9.90
CA TYR A 426 -2.58 -3.32 -9.24
C TYR A 426 -3.84 -3.30 -10.13
N LEU A 427 -3.72 -2.86 -11.39
CA LEU A 427 -4.85 -2.82 -12.33
C LEU A 427 -5.44 -4.21 -12.57
N ASP A 428 -4.59 -5.21 -12.74
CA ASP A 428 -5.01 -6.60 -12.94
C ASP A 428 -5.73 -7.17 -11.71
N ALA A 429 -5.24 -6.84 -10.51
CA ALA A 429 -5.89 -7.25 -9.25
C ALA A 429 -7.27 -6.61 -9.06
N GLU A 430 -7.42 -5.32 -9.37
CA GLU A 430 -8.70 -4.61 -9.32
C GLU A 430 -9.69 -5.16 -10.35
N GLN A 431 -9.23 -5.44 -11.56
CA GLN A 431 -10.06 -6.03 -12.61
C GLN A 431 -10.56 -7.41 -12.21
N ASN A 432 -9.68 -8.27 -11.69
CA ASN A 432 -10.05 -9.61 -11.21
C ASN A 432 -11.05 -9.53 -10.04
N TYR A 433 -10.86 -8.58 -9.12
CA TYR A 433 -11.80 -8.36 -8.02
C TYR A 433 -13.18 -7.95 -8.53
N THR A 434 -13.26 -7.01 -9.46
CA THR A 434 -14.51 -6.54 -10.07
C THR A 434 -15.24 -7.69 -10.78
N LEU A 435 -14.54 -8.48 -11.58
CA LEU A 435 -15.10 -9.66 -12.26
C LEU A 435 -15.64 -10.70 -11.26
N THR A 436 -14.95 -10.89 -10.12
CA THR A 436 -15.38 -11.83 -9.07
C THR A 436 -16.65 -11.34 -8.36
N VAL A 437 -16.78 -10.03 -8.14
CA VAL A 437 -17.98 -9.42 -7.55
C VAL A 437 -19.17 -9.49 -8.51
N GLU A 438 -18.97 -9.17 -9.79
CA GLU A 438 -20.03 -9.18 -10.81
C GLU A 438 -20.53 -10.59 -11.17
N SER A 439 -19.65 -11.58 -11.17
CA SER A 439 -20.00 -12.97 -11.51
C SER A 439 -20.88 -13.69 -10.47
N GLY A 440 -21.10 -13.11 -9.29
CA GLY A 440 -22.03 -13.63 -8.28
C GLY A 440 -21.77 -15.06 -7.78
N THR A 441 -20.59 -15.61 -8.08
CA THR A 441 -20.24 -17.02 -7.80
C THR A 441 -19.91 -17.34 -6.33
N SER A 442 -20.33 -16.49 -5.39
CA SER A 442 -20.16 -16.79 -3.96
C SER A 442 -21.29 -17.66 -3.42
N ARG A 443 -21.14 -18.98 -3.53
CA ARG A 443 -21.87 -19.96 -2.72
C ARG A 443 -21.42 -20.01 -1.25
N SER A 444 -20.62 -19.06 -0.80
CA SER A 444 -20.20 -18.92 0.59
C SER A 444 -20.58 -17.54 1.12
N SER A 445 -21.13 -17.50 2.31
CA SER A 445 -21.65 -16.32 3.03
C SER A 445 -20.59 -15.28 3.47
N SER A 446 -19.45 -15.21 2.82
CA SER A 446 -18.41 -14.21 3.06
C SER A 446 -18.25 -13.35 1.81
N THR A 447 -18.54 -12.06 1.91
CA THR A 447 -18.18 -11.06 0.91
C THR A 447 -16.69 -11.20 0.56
N PRO A 448 -16.33 -11.21 -0.74
CA PRO A 448 -14.94 -11.26 -1.15
C PRO A 448 -14.18 -10.07 -0.54
N LYS A 449 -13.17 -10.35 0.26
CA LYS A 449 -12.34 -9.29 0.85
C LYS A 449 -11.41 -8.76 -0.24
N ARG A 450 -11.39 -7.43 -0.40
CA ARG A 450 -10.41 -6.75 -1.25
C ARG A 450 -9.00 -7.17 -0.84
N PRO A 451 -8.11 -7.52 -1.78
CA PRO A 451 -6.75 -7.93 -1.44
C PRO A 451 -6.03 -6.83 -0.65
N VAL A 452 -5.39 -7.23 0.45
CA VAL A 452 -4.60 -6.30 1.28
C VAL A 452 -3.39 -5.86 0.47
N ARG A 453 -3.27 -4.56 0.24
CA ARG A 453 -2.13 -3.99 -0.49
C ARG A 453 -0.92 -3.91 0.42
N THR A 454 0.17 -4.49 -0.02
CA THR A 454 1.49 -4.37 0.63
C THR A 454 2.43 -3.42 -0.12
N GLN A 455 2.06 -3.01 -1.32
CA GLN A 455 2.87 -2.14 -2.19
C GLN A 455 2.18 -0.80 -2.42
N ALA A 456 2.97 0.26 -2.50
CA ALA A 456 2.49 1.57 -2.90
C ALA A 456 2.37 1.66 -4.42
N VAL A 457 1.25 2.14 -4.90
CA VAL A 457 0.96 2.31 -6.32
C VAL A 457 1.12 3.78 -6.71
N ILE A 458 1.91 4.02 -7.76
CA ILE A 458 2.08 5.33 -8.38
C ILE A 458 1.47 5.24 -9.78
N ASP A 459 0.40 5.97 -10.00
CA ASP A 459 -0.32 5.97 -11.27
C ASP A 459 0.17 7.07 -12.22
N GLN A 460 -0.42 7.11 -13.42
CA GLN A 460 -0.08 8.11 -14.44
C GLN A 460 -0.39 9.54 -13.99
N SER A 461 -1.45 9.73 -13.20
CA SER A 461 -1.84 11.04 -12.68
C SER A 461 -0.82 11.57 -11.68
N ASP A 462 -0.31 10.70 -10.81
CA ASP A 462 0.76 11.02 -9.86
C ASP A 462 2.03 11.44 -10.58
N MET A 463 2.45 10.63 -11.57
CA MET A 463 3.65 10.91 -12.38
C MET A 463 3.49 12.20 -13.17
N TYR A 464 2.34 12.44 -13.76
CA TYR A 464 2.05 13.68 -14.48
C TYR A 464 2.13 14.87 -13.54
N THR A 465 1.39 14.86 -12.44
CA THR A 465 1.22 16.02 -11.56
C THR A 465 2.50 16.39 -10.82
N HIS A 466 3.21 15.39 -10.29
CA HIS A 466 4.33 15.63 -9.38
C HIS A 466 5.70 15.58 -10.04
N VAL A 467 5.84 14.90 -11.19
CA VAL A 467 7.14 14.66 -11.82
C VAL A 467 7.21 15.29 -13.22
N LEU A 468 6.40 14.81 -14.17
CA LEU A 468 6.58 15.11 -15.58
C LEU A 468 6.18 16.54 -15.95
N SER A 469 5.05 17.07 -15.44
CA SER A 469 4.65 18.45 -15.68
C SER A 469 5.66 19.44 -15.09
N VAL A 470 6.07 19.20 -13.85
CA VAL A 470 7.06 20.02 -13.15
C VAL A 470 8.42 20.00 -13.87
N PHE A 471 8.79 18.83 -14.40
CA PHE A 471 10.03 18.64 -15.16
C PHE A 471 10.01 19.43 -16.48
N THR A 472 8.89 19.47 -17.20
CA THR A 472 8.75 20.18 -18.47
C THR A 472 8.59 21.69 -18.31
N GLU A 473 7.97 22.16 -17.21
CA GLU A 473 7.73 23.58 -16.94
C GLU A 473 8.95 24.31 -16.40
N LYS A 474 9.81 23.63 -15.66
CA LYS A 474 11.04 24.24 -15.15
C LYS A 474 12.00 24.54 -16.31
N LYS A 475 12.26 25.83 -16.57
CA LYS A 475 13.29 26.31 -17.49
C LYS A 475 14.71 25.99 -16.96
N GLN A 476 15.02 24.74 -16.74
CA GLN A 476 16.23 24.31 -16.02
C GLN A 476 17.46 24.16 -16.91
N GLY A 477 17.49 24.73 -18.14
CA GLY A 477 18.65 24.59 -19.03
C GLY A 477 18.93 23.14 -19.49
N LEU A 478 17.97 22.25 -19.33
CA LEU A 478 18.09 20.87 -19.80
C LEU A 478 17.97 20.80 -21.33
N PRO A 479 18.77 19.96 -22.01
CA PRO A 479 18.65 19.78 -23.45
C PRO A 479 17.25 19.26 -23.80
N HIS A 480 16.56 19.90 -24.73
CA HIS A 480 15.22 19.50 -25.19
C HIS A 480 15.15 18.04 -25.65
N LYS A 481 16.25 17.52 -26.25
CA LYS A 481 16.36 16.10 -26.62
C LYS A 481 16.23 15.17 -25.43
N PHE A 482 16.80 15.53 -24.27
CA PHE A 482 16.69 14.74 -23.05
C PHE A 482 15.27 14.79 -22.50
N VAL A 483 14.62 15.96 -22.48
CA VAL A 483 13.23 16.10 -22.01
C VAL A 483 12.30 15.23 -22.85
N SER A 484 12.40 15.33 -24.18
CA SER A 484 11.59 14.49 -25.08
C SER A 484 11.88 13.00 -24.90
N ALA A 485 13.16 12.61 -24.74
CA ALA A 485 13.53 11.21 -24.53
C ALA A 485 12.95 10.63 -23.23
N VAL A 486 12.96 11.41 -22.13
CA VAL A 486 12.36 10.97 -20.85
C VAL A 486 10.85 10.76 -20.96
N LEU A 487 10.14 11.70 -21.62
CA LEU A 487 8.69 11.57 -21.83
C LEU A 487 8.37 10.33 -22.69
N MET A 488 9.12 10.12 -23.76
CA MET A 488 8.94 8.96 -24.63
C MET A 488 9.27 7.65 -23.92
N GLU A 489 10.28 7.67 -23.05
CA GLU A 489 10.66 6.51 -22.25
C GLU A 489 9.56 6.11 -21.25
N TYR A 490 8.86 7.08 -20.64
CA TYR A 490 7.73 6.80 -19.79
C TYR A 490 6.56 6.16 -20.57
N ILE A 491 6.25 6.71 -21.77
CA ILE A 491 5.23 6.16 -22.67
C ILE A 491 5.62 4.75 -23.14
N ARG A 492 6.90 4.52 -23.50
CA ARG A 492 7.41 3.19 -23.85
C ARG A 492 7.16 2.19 -22.72
N SER A 493 7.48 2.60 -21.49
CA SER A 493 7.29 1.75 -20.31
C SER A 493 5.81 1.40 -20.09
N LEU A 494 4.89 2.37 -20.20
CA LEU A 494 3.45 2.10 -20.11
C LEU A 494 2.99 1.09 -21.17
N ASN A 495 3.41 1.27 -22.43
CA ASN A 495 3.06 0.37 -23.53
C ASN A 495 3.64 -1.03 -23.32
N GLN A 496 4.86 -1.16 -22.80
CA GLN A 496 5.49 -2.45 -22.48
C GLN A 496 4.65 -3.26 -21.50
N TYR A 497 4.06 -2.60 -20.50
CA TYR A 497 3.17 -3.24 -19.51
C TYR A 497 1.70 -3.26 -19.95
N GLN A 498 1.40 -2.92 -21.22
CA GLN A 498 0.03 -2.89 -21.75
C GLN A 498 -0.93 -2.01 -20.93
N ILE A 499 -0.43 -0.89 -20.44
CA ILE A 499 -1.20 0.12 -19.72
C ILE A 499 -1.62 1.19 -20.73
N THR A 500 -2.91 1.45 -20.84
CA THR A 500 -3.44 2.50 -21.72
C THR A 500 -2.89 3.87 -21.31
N VAL A 501 -2.19 4.53 -22.22
CA VAL A 501 -1.62 5.86 -21.97
C VAL A 501 -2.73 6.90 -21.96
N GLN A 502 -2.75 7.73 -20.93
CA GLN A 502 -3.75 8.79 -20.79
C GLN A 502 -3.43 9.96 -21.73
N HIS A 503 -4.47 10.61 -22.26
CA HIS A 503 -4.35 11.67 -23.26
C HIS A 503 -3.49 12.86 -22.82
N TYR A 504 -3.53 13.24 -21.54
CA TYR A 504 -2.74 14.36 -21.02
C TYR A 504 -1.22 14.13 -21.10
N LEU A 505 -0.76 12.88 -21.15
CA LEU A 505 0.66 12.57 -21.36
C LEU A 505 1.08 12.85 -22.81
N TYR A 506 0.25 12.48 -23.78
CA TYR A 506 0.48 12.81 -25.17
C TYR A 506 0.40 14.32 -25.40
N GLU A 507 -0.53 15.00 -24.75
CA GLU A 507 -0.63 16.45 -24.76
C GLU A 507 0.65 17.11 -24.25
N LEU A 508 1.22 16.59 -23.14
CA LEU A 508 2.48 17.08 -22.59
C LEU A 508 3.65 16.92 -23.58
N VAL A 509 3.72 15.78 -24.29
CA VAL A 509 4.72 15.54 -25.34
C VAL A 509 4.56 16.56 -26.46
N ILE A 510 3.35 16.74 -26.99
CA ILE A 510 3.07 17.68 -28.07
C ILE A 510 3.44 19.11 -27.64
N LYS A 511 2.98 19.53 -26.45
CA LYS A 511 3.27 20.85 -25.89
C LYS A 511 4.80 21.09 -25.79
N THR A 512 5.54 20.09 -25.32
CA THR A 512 6.99 20.16 -25.21
C THR A 512 7.67 20.29 -26.59
N LEU A 513 7.23 19.50 -27.57
CA LEU A 513 7.78 19.55 -28.93
C LEU A 513 7.49 20.91 -29.62
N VAL A 514 6.28 21.42 -29.43
CA VAL A 514 5.88 22.74 -29.99
C VAL A 514 6.67 23.89 -29.33
N GLN A 515 6.83 23.88 -28.01
CA GLN A 515 7.59 24.88 -27.26
C GLN A 515 9.05 24.98 -27.74
N HIS A 516 9.62 23.86 -28.17
CA HIS A 516 10.99 23.80 -28.69
C HIS A 516 11.06 23.82 -30.22
N SER A 517 9.94 24.09 -30.93
CA SER A 517 9.84 24.12 -32.38
C SER A 517 10.31 22.84 -33.08
N LEU A 518 10.14 21.69 -32.44
CA LEU A 518 10.53 20.36 -32.93
C LEU A 518 9.44 19.74 -33.82
N PHE A 519 8.90 20.50 -34.77
CA PHE A 519 7.78 20.10 -35.61
C PHE A 519 8.05 18.84 -36.45
N TYR A 520 9.29 18.64 -36.86
CA TYR A 520 9.69 17.45 -37.59
C TYR A 520 9.48 16.17 -36.74
N MET A 521 9.88 16.21 -35.47
CA MET A 521 9.66 15.09 -34.56
C MET A 521 8.17 14.90 -34.28
N LEU A 522 7.42 15.97 -34.10
CA LEU A 522 5.96 15.91 -33.92
C LEU A 522 5.29 15.22 -35.10
N HIS A 523 5.66 15.61 -36.34
CA HIS A 523 5.15 14.97 -37.54
C HIS A 523 5.43 13.46 -37.57
N GLN A 524 6.68 13.08 -37.31
CA GLN A 524 7.06 11.66 -37.26
C GLN A 524 6.30 10.88 -36.19
N PHE A 525 6.15 11.41 -34.98
CA PHE A 525 5.47 10.73 -33.88
C PHE A 525 3.98 10.48 -34.19
N LEU A 526 3.34 11.40 -34.89
CA LEU A 526 1.95 11.24 -35.33
C LEU A 526 1.85 10.28 -36.52
N GLN A 527 2.73 10.40 -37.51
CA GLN A 527 2.73 9.57 -38.71
C GLN A 527 3.02 8.08 -38.42
N TYR A 528 3.95 7.82 -37.50
CA TYR A 528 4.31 6.44 -37.10
C TYR A 528 3.52 5.90 -35.92
N HIS A 529 2.43 6.56 -35.52
CA HIS A 529 1.55 6.14 -34.42
C HIS A 529 2.27 5.93 -33.08
N VAL A 530 3.34 6.67 -32.85
CA VAL A 530 4.04 6.69 -31.55
C VAL A 530 3.13 7.30 -30.49
N LEU A 531 2.34 8.30 -30.89
CA LEU A 531 1.24 8.86 -30.11
C LEU A 531 -0.06 8.22 -30.62
N SER A 532 -0.82 7.58 -29.74
CA SER A 532 -2.06 6.91 -30.11
C SER A 532 -3.13 7.90 -30.51
N ASP A 533 -3.90 7.55 -31.55
CA ASP A 533 -4.98 8.40 -32.06
C ASP A 533 -6.10 8.59 -31.02
N SER A 534 -6.54 9.82 -30.83
CA SER A 534 -7.67 10.17 -29.96
C SER A 534 -8.33 11.47 -30.40
N LYS A 535 -9.65 11.60 -30.14
CA LYS A 535 -10.37 12.85 -30.43
C LYS A 535 -9.81 14.08 -29.70
N PRO A 536 -9.50 14.01 -28.38
CA PRO A 536 -8.88 15.14 -27.68
C PRO A 536 -7.55 15.58 -28.30
N LEU A 537 -6.72 14.62 -28.74
CA LEU A 537 -5.44 14.91 -29.34
C LEU A 537 -5.59 15.57 -30.73
N ALA A 538 -6.56 15.13 -31.51
CA ALA A 538 -6.90 15.75 -32.79
C ALA A 538 -7.39 17.20 -32.60
N CYS A 539 -8.22 17.46 -31.60
CA CYS A 539 -8.65 18.84 -31.26
C CYS A 539 -7.49 19.71 -30.82
N LEU A 540 -6.54 19.16 -30.04
CA LEU A 540 -5.33 19.87 -29.68
C LEU A 540 -4.49 20.24 -30.91
N LEU A 541 -4.32 19.31 -31.87
CA LEU A 541 -3.59 19.58 -33.12
C LEU A 541 -4.26 20.69 -33.94
N LEU A 542 -5.61 20.74 -34.01
CA LEU A 542 -6.32 21.84 -34.67
C LEU A 542 -6.00 23.20 -34.05
N SER A 543 -5.87 23.27 -32.72
CA SER A 543 -5.53 24.50 -32.02
C SER A 543 -4.11 25.01 -32.35
N LEU A 544 -3.22 24.14 -32.83
CA LEU A 544 -1.85 24.46 -33.19
C LEU A 544 -1.70 24.94 -34.64
N GLU A 545 -2.75 24.98 -35.43
CA GLU A 545 -2.71 25.33 -36.84
C GLU A 545 -2.04 26.72 -37.12
N SER A 546 -2.30 27.69 -36.25
CA SER A 546 -1.71 29.02 -36.37
C SER A 546 -0.20 29.01 -36.21
N THR A 547 0.35 28.09 -35.43
CA THR A 547 1.78 27.96 -35.16
C THR A 547 2.45 26.96 -36.12
N TYR A 548 1.72 25.90 -36.47
CA TYR A 548 2.18 24.82 -37.33
C TYR A 548 1.07 24.42 -38.33
N PRO A 549 0.98 25.04 -39.52
CA PRO A 549 -0.09 24.79 -40.48
C PRO A 549 -0.32 23.34 -40.87
N PRO A 550 0.70 22.45 -40.97
CA PRO A 550 0.44 21.02 -41.23
C PRO A 550 -0.36 20.29 -40.16
N ALA A 551 -0.48 20.85 -38.94
CA ALA A 551 -1.24 20.26 -37.85
C ALA A 551 -2.73 20.02 -38.20
N HIS A 552 -3.30 20.91 -39.04
CA HIS A 552 -4.66 20.73 -39.53
C HIS A 552 -4.85 19.41 -40.28
N GLN A 553 -3.96 19.12 -41.25
CA GLN A 553 -4.04 17.88 -42.01
C GLN A 553 -3.77 16.66 -41.15
N LEU A 554 -2.79 16.74 -40.27
CA LEU A 554 -2.47 15.65 -39.30
C LEU A 554 -3.66 15.35 -38.38
N SER A 555 -4.41 16.36 -37.96
CA SER A 555 -5.63 16.19 -37.19
C SER A 555 -6.74 15.48 -37.98
N LEU A 556 -6.98 15.91 -39.21
CA LEU A 556 -7.96 15.25 -40.09
C LEU A 556 -7.59 13.78 -40.38
N ASP A 557 -6.31 13.51 -40.61
CA ASP A 557 -5.82 12.14 -40.82
C ASP A 557 -6.02 11.27 -39.57
N MET A 558 -5.78 11.84 -38.38
CA MET A 558 -6.04 11.18 -37.08
C MET A 558 -7.52 10.88 -36.90
N LEU A 559 -8.41 11.86 -37.11
CA LEU A 559 -9.85 11.70 -37.00
C LEU A 559 -10.37 10.64 -37.99
N LYS A 560 -9.84 10.60 -39.21
CA LYS A 560 -10.19 9.60 -40.21
C LYS A 560 -9.82 8.19 -39.78
N ARG A 561 -8.64 8.00 -39.18
CA ARG A 561 -8.20 6.68 -38.66
C ARG A 561 -9.08 6.17 -37.52
N LEU A 562 -9.62 7.08 -36.69
CA LEU A 562 -10.53 6.72 -35.59
C LEU A 562 -11.87 6.14 -36.08
N SER A 563 -12.25 6.35 -37.34
CA SER A 563 -13.50 5.84 -37.98
C SER A 563 -14.83 6.19 -37.27
N THR A 564 -14.78 6.65 -36.03
CA THR A 564 -15.94 7.05 -35.20
C THR A 564 -16.10 8.56 -35.09
N ALA A 565 -15.29 9.33 -35.82
CA ALA A 565 -15.18 10.78 -35.72
C ALA A 565 -15.62 11.49 -37.02
N ASN A 566 -16.60 10.91 -37.73
CA ASN A 566 -17.05 11.43 -39.03
C ASN A 566 -17.70 12.80 -38.90
N ASP A 567 -18.49 13.02 -37.86
CA ASP A 567 -19.18 14.30 -37.63
C ASP A 567 -18.17 15.41 -37.32
N GLU A 568 -17.12 15.10 -36.53
CA GLU A 568 -16.04 16.03 -36.23
C GLU A 568 -15.26 16.42 -37.49
N ILE A 569 -14.99 15.48 -38.41
CA ILE A 569 -14.33 15.77 -39.68
C ILE A 569 -15.19 16.74 -40.50
N VAL A 570 -16.48 16.50 -40.57
CA VAL A 570 -17.42 17.38 -41.29
C VAL A 570 -17.41 18.79 -40.68
N GLU A 571 -17.50 18.90 -39.36
CA GLU A 571 -17.45 20.19 -38.68
C GLU A 571 -16.13 20.95 -38.92
N VAL A 572 -15.01 20.27 -38.90
CA VAL A 572 -13.70 20.87 -39.20
C VAL A 572 -13.63 21.38 -40.63
N LEU A 573 -14.09 20.58 -41.61
CA LEU A 573 -14.10 20.99 -43.01
C LEU A 573 -15.05 22.20 -43.26
N LEU A 574 -16.24 22.19 -42.65
CA LEU A 574 -17.20 23.29 -42.75
C LEU A 574 -16.69 24.58 -42.09
N SER A 575 -16.03 24.47 -40.93
CA SER A 575 -15.44 25.65 -40.26
C SER A 575 -14.34 26.33 -41.10
N LYS A 576 -13.73 25.59 -42.01
CA LYS A 576 -12.76 26.10 -43.01
C LYS A 576 -13.38 26.44 -44.37
N HIS A 577 -14.69 26.46 -44.45
CA HIS A 577 -15.45 26.70 -45.69
C HIS A 577 -15.13 25.72 -46.83
N GLN A 578 -14.57 24.53 -46.49
CA GLN A 578 -14.31 23.46 -47.46
C GLN A 578 -15.57 22.59 -47.70
N VAL A 579 -16.66 23.24 -48.08
CA VAL A 579 -18.00 22.60 -48.20
C VAL A 579 -17.98 21.42 -49.18
N LEU A 580 -17.33 21.59 -50.37
CA LEU A 580 -17.23 20.50 -51.35
C LEU A 580 -16.41 19.31 -50.82
N GLY A 581 -15.34 19.59 -50.04
CA GLY A 581 -14.57 18.55 -49.35
C GLY A 581 -15.42 17.75 -48.36
N ALA A 582 -16.20 18.48 -47.55
CA ALA A 582 -17.16 17.87 -46.61
C ALA A 582 -18.23 17.02 -47.32
N LEU A 583 -18.83 17.50 -48.40
CA LEU A 583 -19.80 16.73 -49.18
C LEU A 583 -19.21 15.46 -49.82
N ARG A 584 -17.97 15.55 -50.34
CA ARG A 584 -17.25 14.38 -50.87
C ARG A 584 -16.94 13.35 -49.79
N PHE A 585 -16.50 13.84 -48.63
CA PHE A 585 -16.23 12.98 -47.47
C PHE A 585 -17.48 12.24 -47.02
N VAL A 586 -18.60 12.95 -46.83
CA VAL A 586 -19.88 12.36 -46.41
C VAL A 586 -20.38 11.31 -47.42
N ARG A 587 -20.21 11.56 -48.71
CA ARG A 587 -20.52 10.56 -49.75
C ARG A 587 -19.64 9.32 -49.66
N SER A 588 -18.37 9.51 -49.40
CA SER A 588 -17.41 8.38 -49.31
C SER A 588 -17.67 7.46 -48.11
N VAL A 589 -18.21 8.01 -47.03
CA VAL A 589 -18.55 7.28 -45.80
C VAL A 589 -19.97 6.71 -45.81
N GLY A 590 -20.80 7.15 -46.78
CA GLY A 590 -22.21 6.68 -46.89
C GLY A 590 -23.15 7.30 -45.85
N SER A 591 -22.76 8.32 -45.12
CA SER A 591 -23.53 8.96 -44.06
C SER A 591 -24.34 10.17 -44.52
N HIS A 592 -24.52 10.36 -45.83
CA HIS A 592 -25.18 11.52 -46.45
C HIS A 592 -26.66 11.70 -46.09
N ASP A 593 -27.30 10.66 -45.55
CA ASP A 593 -28.71 10.69 -45.19
C ASP A 593 -28.99 11.36 -43.86
N ASN A 594 -28.03 11.31 -42.91
CA ASN A 594 -28.22 11.77 -41.53
C ASN A 594 -27.57 13.11 -41.20
N ILE A 595 -27.07 13.86 -42.20
CA ILE A 595 -26.37 15.13 -41.97
C ILE A 595 -27.35 16.32 -41.94
N SER A 596 -26.99 17.34 -41.15
CA SER A 596 -27.75 18.58 -41.06
C SER A 596 -27.55 19.47 -42.31
N ALA A 597 -28.58 19.60 -43.15
CA ALA A 597 -28.54 20.47 -44.32
C ALA A 597 -28.21 21.92 -43.97
N ARG A 598 -28.74 22.43 -42.87
CA ARG A 598 -28.49 23.78 -42.37
C ARG A 598 -27.01 24.10 -42.19
N LYS A 599 -26.23 23.24 -41.50
CA LYS A 599 -24.81 23.48 -41.27
C LYS A 599 -24.02 23.67 -42.57
N PHE A 600 -24.33 22.87 -43.59
CA PHE A 600 -23.68 22.99 -44.91
C PHE A 600 -24.09 24.23 -45.66
N LEU A 601 -25.40 24.58 -45.64
CA LEU A 601 -25.92 25.78 -46.29
C LEU A 601 -25.42 27.06 -45.61
N ASP A 602 -25.33 27.07 -44.27
CA ASP A 602 -24.73 28.17 -43.53
C ASP A 602 -23.26 28.38 -43.95
N ALA A 603 -22.48 27.31 -43.98
CA ALA A 603 -21.07 27.37 -44.38
C ALA A 603 -20.92 27.82 -45.86
N ALA A 604 -21.75 27.32 -46.76
CA ALA A 604 -21.74 27.71 -48.16
C ALA A 604 -22.12 29.19 -48.35
N ARG A 605 -23.14 29.68 -47.61
CA ARG A 605 -23.55 31.09 -47.61
C ARG A 605 -22.46 32.03 -47.14
N GLN A 606 -21.72 31.63 -46.11
CA GLN A 606 -20.61 32.42 -45.55
C GLN A 606 -19.43 32.60 -46.50
N THR A 607 -19.24 31.70 -47.48
CA THR A 607 -18.20 31.84 -48.50
C THR A 607 -18.46 32.99 -49.48
N GLY A 608 -19.71 33.41 -49.65
CA GLY A 608 -20.12 34.37 -50.65
C GLY A 608 -20.11 33.83 -52.10
N ASP A 609 -19.75 32.58 -52.32
CA ASP A 609 -19.77 31.92 -53.63
C ASP A 609 -21.16 31.40 -53.99
N ALA A 610 -21.86 32.08 -54.89
CA ALA A 610 -23.18 31.72 -55.34
C ALA A 610 -23.24 30.33 -55.99
N MET A 611 -22.21 29.90 -56.71
CA MET A 611 -22.20 28.60 -57.37
C MET A 611 -21.99 27.45 -56.37
N LEU A 612 -21.15 27.70 -55.35
CA LEU A 612 -20.99 26.76 -54.23
C LEU A 612 -22.28 26.60 -53.45
N PHE A 613 -22.97 27.71 -53.14
CA PHE A 613 -24.26 27.69 -52.48
C PHE A 613 -25.31 26.95 -53.31
N TYR A 614 -25.38 27.22 -54.63
CA TYR A 614 -26.25 26.50 -55.56
C TYR A 614 -26.02 25.00 -55.56
N THR A 615 -24.76 24.57 -55.66
CA THR A 615 -24.39 23.17 -55.72
C THR A 615 -24.75 22.44 -54.40
N THR A 616 -24.50 23.10 -53.27
CA THR A 616 -24.84 22.57 -51.94
C THR A 616 -26.34 22.45 -51.75
N PHE A 617 -27.10 23.47 -52.15
CA PHE A 617 -28.54 23.48 -52.06
C PHE A 617 -29.15 22.36 -52.91
N LYS A 618 -28.73 22.22 -54.17
CA LYS A 618 -29.15 21.16 -55.07
C LYS A 618 -28.81 19.75 -54.57
N PHE A 619 -27.68 19.59 -53.92
CA PHE A 619 -27.34 18.32 -53.29
C PHE A 619 -28.38 17.91 -52.25
N PHE A 620 -28.81 18.84 -51.38
CA PHE A 620 -29.81 18.55 -50.35
C PHE A 620 -31.23 18.41 -50.91
N GLU A 621 -31.61 19.14 -51.94
CA GLU A 621 -32.88 18.91 -52.67
C GLU A 621 -32.93 17.47 -53.22
N GLN A 622 -31.85 17.02 -53.90
CA GLN A 622 -31.76 15.65 -54.44
C GLN A 622 -31.77 14.60 -53.33
N ARG A 623 -31.09 14.86 -52.23
CA ARG A 623 -31.15 13.98 -51.05
C ARG A 623 -32.57 13.85 -50.53
N ASN A 624 -33.25 14.95 -50.34
CA ASN A 624 -34.63 15.00 -49.84
C ASN A 624 -35.59 14.28 -50.80
N GLN A 625 -35.43 14.48 -52.08
CA GLN A 625 -36.19 13.79 -53.11
C GLN A 625 -36.02 12.27 -53.03
N ARG A 626 -34.79 11.83 -52.86
CA ARG A 626 -34.50 10.39 -52.74
C ARG A 626 -35.04 9.80 -51.43
N LEU A 627 -34.90 10.48 -50.30
CA LEU A 627 -35.29 9.94 -49.01
C LEU A 627 -36.79 10.03 -48.72
N ARG A 628 -37.45 11.09 -49.19
CA ARG A 628 -38.83 11.42 -48.80
C ARG A 628 -39.78 11.54 -49.98
N GLY A 629 -39.29 11.36 -51.19
CA GLY A 629 -40.10 11.58 -52.41
C GLY A 629 -40.43 13.04 -52.69
N SER A 630 -39.90 13.99 -51.92
CA SER A 630 -40.10 15.42 -52.06
C SER A 630 -38.79 16.17 -51.91
N SER A 631 -38.53 17.11 -52.81
CA SER A 631 -37.31 17.95 -52.77
C SER A 631 -37.35 19.02 -51.67
N HIS A 632 -38.49 19.24 -51.04
CA HIS A 632 -38.67 20.29 -50.02
C HIS A 632 -37.93 19.99 -48.72
N PHE A 633 -37.44 21.08 -48.11
CA PHE A 633 -36.88 21.03 -46.75
C PHE A 633 -38.05 21.03 -45.74
N THR A 634 -37.93 20.19 -44.70
CA THR A 634 -38.93 20.14 -43.63
C THR A 634 -38.71 21.27 -42.62
N PRO A 635 -39.76 21.74 -41.91
CA PRO A 635 -39.61 22.78 -40.88
C PRO A 635 -38.60 22.43 -39.80
N GLY A 636 -38.42 21.14 -39.48
CA GLY A 636 -37.45 20.67 -38.52
C GLY A 636 -35.98 20.78 -38.99
N GLU A 637 -35.74 21.03 -40.27
CA GLU A 637 -34.38 21.28 -40.79
C GLU A 637 -33.96 22.75 -40.65
N HIS A 638 -34.88 23.67 -40.31
CA HIS A 638 -34.64 25.09 -40.09
C HIS A 638 -33.88 25.76 -41.24
N CYS A 639 -34.28 25.49 -42.48
CA CYS A 639 -33.63 25.99 -43.71
C CYS A 639 -34.40 27.10 -44.43
N GLU A 640 -35.40 27.72 -43.80
CA GLU A 640 -36.31 28.70 -44.41
C GLU A 640 -35.56 29.92 -44.97
N GLU A 641 -34.59 30.43 -44.24
CA GLU A 641 -33.75 31.55 -44.69
C GLU A 641 -32.92 31.19 -45.93
N HIS A 642 -32.43 29.96 -45.99
CA HIS A 642 -31.62 29.48 -47.10
C HIS A 642 -32.45 29.29 -48.36
N ILE A 643 -33.71 28.86 -48.22
CA ILE A 643 -34.68 28.75 -49.31
C ILE A 643 -34.98 30.15 -49.88
N THR A 644 -35.21 31.13 -48.99
CA THR A 644 -35.46 32.52 -49.38
C THR A 644 -34.24 33.11 -50.08
N HIS A 645 -33.05 32.89 -49.55
CA HIS A 645 -31.82 33.34 -50.17
C HIS A 645 -31.58 32.68 -51.53
N PHE A 646 -31.85 31.37 -51.67
CA PHE A 646 -31.75 30.67 -52.94
C PHE A 646 -32.69 31.23 -53.99
N LYS A 647 -33.96 31.51 -53.63
CA LYS A 647 -34.94 32.15 -54.52
C LYS A 647 -34.52 33.53 -54.96
N THR A 648 -33.92 34.30 -54.07
CA THR A 648 -33.44 35.65 -54.39
C THR A 648 -32.28 35.61 -55.39
N LEU A 649 -31.37 34.65 -55.29
CA LEU A 649 -30.20 34.53 -56.15
C LEU A 649 -30.51 33.91 -57.53
N PHE A 650 -31.37 32.86 -57.56
CA PHE A 650 -31.54 32.00 -58.74
C PHE A 650 -32.98 31.95 -59.28
N GLY A 651 -33.93 32.60 -58.61
CA GLY A 651 -35.32 32.57 -58.97
C GLY A 651 -36.08 31.31 -58.53
N GLU A 652 -37.38 31.38 -58.45
CA GLU A 652 -38.24 30.23 -58.03
C GLU A 652 -38.21 29.05 -59.00
N GLN A 653 -37.96 29.32 -60.28
CA GLN A 653 -37.90 28.29 -61.34
C GLN A 653 -36.67 27.36 -61.18
N ALA A 654 -35.67 27.81 -60.41
CA ALA A 654 -34.49 26.99 -60.12
C ALA A 654 -34.74 25.92 -59.05
N LEU A 655 -35.84 25.92 -58.31
CA LEU A 655 -36.22 24.87 -57.38
C LEU A 655 -36.66 23.61 -58.15
N LEU A 656 -36.35 22.44 -57.64
CA LEU A 656 -36.85 21.18 -58.18
C LEU A 656 -38.37 21.11 -57.92
N THR A 657 -39.17 21.35 -58.97
CA THR A 657 -40.61 21.07 -58.96
C THR A 657 -40.83 19.56 -59.01
N MET A 658 -41.83 19.07 -58.30
CA MET A 658 -42.26 17.68 -58.46
C MET A 658 -42.64 17.49 -59.92
N ALA A 659 -41.97 16.52 -60.59
CA ALA A 659 -42.61 15.96 -61.77
C ALA A 659 -43.90 15.23 -61.32
N LEU A 660 -45.04 15.73 -61.68
CA LEU A 660 -46.36 15.10 -61.51
C LEU A 660 -46.32 13.70 -62.09
#